data_89586c2999ae63dbc8a4762c10443edf
#
_entry.id   89586c2999ae63dbc8a4762c10443edf
#
_cell.length_a   1.000
_cell.length_b   1.000
_cell.length_c   1.000
_cell.angle_alpha   90.00
_cell.angle_beta   90.00
_cell.angle_gamma   90.00
#
_symmetry.space_group_name_H-M   'P 1'
#
loop_
_entity.id
_entity.type
_entity.pdbx_description
1 polymer ?
#
loop_
_entity_poly.entity_id
_entity_poly.type
_entity_poly.pdbx_seq_one_letter_code
_entity_poly.pdbx_strand_id
1 'polypeptide(L)'
;MLEPLSEFEQVDPGANQFVILADSSQSLQIKDRGSSKTRLERAKSKLIEASWMDRLGEQFDLRKYVFGSRIESVDDFEILNAEQRGSNLMQALQMITDRYRNRPLAGVLLFTDGNATDWDPDFDFSNLPPIYVVSPGMSAPAADIGLTEVASSQTNFESAPVTITATGITHGYKGKSLTARLLDYNDNELQTLSIKDIKDETPFAIRFQLKPEERGINVYRITVGETGVEDLSAEATELNNARTVVVDRGRGPFRVLYVSGRPNWEYKFLRRALSGDHEVELVGLIRLAKREPKFTFRDHRGDSTNSIYRGFGNEDDQTAEQYDEPVLMQLDTADAAELRDGFPKNEETLFKYDAVVIDDLEAEFFTQDQKSLLQQFVSRRGGGLLMLGGQESFGQGNYDHTAIGEMLPIYLDHDGSSEPAEKFRLKLTREGWIQPWVRVNPTESAEKKRLTEMPDFQTINHASSIKPGATVLATVVTGADSEFPALAVQCYGAGKTAALLIGDLWRWQLQTKSESGDLQKSWRQTMRWLVSEVSRRVEVEVKPQDDGGQSVDIQVQIRDELFRPLDNAHVSLTVVAPDEKEIPLTLTASSEEAGQYEATFVAKQEGAYRVRAEAKDETGELIENRESGWVAQPSAAELKRLSPNIEVMNTISAKTGGEVIALDRIGAFSTQLKNRKAELMTTRTKPWWHQWYVFVTAISLLVAEWGLRRWKGEA
;
A
#
# COMPACT_ATOMS: atom_id res chain seq x y z
N MET A 1 -17.48 -17.10 -80.91
CA MET A 1 -18.66 -16.44 -80.30
C MET A 1 -18.15 -15.55 -79.16
N LEU A 2 -18.57 -14.31 -79.14
CA LEU A 2 -18.29 -13.42 -78.01
C LEU A 2 -19.34 -13.73 -76.93
N GLU A 3 -18.90 -14.21 -75.76
CA GLU A 3 -19.77 -14.39 -74.59
C GLU A 3 -19.61 -13.15 -73.71
N PRO A 4 -20.56 -12.22 -73.72
CA PRO A 4 -20.51 -11.10 -72.80
C PRO A 4 -20.81 -11.59 -71.37
N LEU A 5 -19.85 -11.32 -70.49
CA LEU A 5 -19.93 -11.66 -69.07
C LEU A 5 -20.03 -10.36 -68.27
N SER A 6 -20.88 -10.32 -67.28
CA SER A 6 -20.81 -9.29 -66.25
C SER A 6 -20.00 -9.86 -65.08
N GLU A 7 -19.00 -9.11 -64.69
CA GLU A 7 -18.18 -9.41 -63.50
C GLU A 7 -18.73 -8.60 -62.32
N PHE A 8 -18.90 -9.25 -61.22
CA PHE A 8 -19.22 -8.61 -59.96
C PHE A 8 -18.43 -9.28 -58.83
N GLU A 9 -17.95 -8.44 -57.95
CA GLU A 9 -17.22 -8.89 -56.75
C GLU A 9 -18.24 -9.35 -55.69
N GLN A 10 -18.07 -10.53 -55.17
CA GLN A 10 -18.86 -11.09 -54.08
C GLN A 10 -17.94 -11.66 -53.01
N VAL A 11 -18.27 -11.42 -51.73
CA VAL A 11 -17.59 -12.06 -50.62
C VAL A 11 -17.81 -13.56 -50.69
N ASP A 12 -16.74 -14.34 -50.62
CA ASP A 12 -16.85 -15.80 -50.60
C ASP A 12 -17.35 -16.24 -49.21
N PRO A 13 -18.52 -16.89 -49.12
CA PRO A 13 -19.10 -17.24 -47.82
C PRO A 13 -18.17 -18.15 -46.99
N GLY A 14 -17.86 -17.73 -45.75
CA GLY A 14 -17.00 -18.44 -44.83
C GLY A 14 -15.48 -18.29 -45.04
N ALA A 15 -15.04 -17.58 -46.10
CA ALA A 15 -13.62 -17.36 -46.38
C ALA A 15 -13.03 -16.24 -45.46
N ASN A 16 -13.81 -15.22 -45.15
CA ASN A 16 -13.42 -14.12 -44.27
C ASN A 16 -13.90 -14.36 -42.85
N GLN A 17 -13.02 -14.08 -41.89
CA GLN A 17 -13.37 -14.15 -40.47
C GLN A 17 -13.91 -12.81 -39.99
N PHE A 18 -14.80 -12.86 -39.03
CA PHE A 18 -15.37 -11.70 -38.37
C PHE A 18 -15.40 -11.93 -36.85
N VAL A 19 -14.82 -11.04 -36.09
CA VAL A 19 -14.70 -11.18 -34.63
C VAL A 19 -15.81 -10.41 -33.94
N ILE A 20 -16.48 -11.04 -32.98
CA ILE A 20 -17.37 -10.40 -32.04
C ILE A 20 -16.64 -10.40 -30.69
N LEU A 21 -16.34 -9.21 -30.19
CA LEU A 21 -15.60 -8.99 -28.96
C LEU A 21 -16.48 -8.27 -27.94
N ALA A 22 -16.80 -8.92 -26.81
CA ALA A 22 -17.67 -8.37 -25.79
C ALA A 22 -16.88 -8.05 -24.53
N ASP A 23 -17.06 -6.85 -24.01
CA ASP A 23 -16.53 -6.39 -22.74
C ASP A 23 -17.22 -7.12 -21.58
N SER A 24 -16.45 -7.53 -20.59
CA SER A 24 -16.88 -8.20 -19.36
C SER A 24 -16.44 -7.45 -18.11
N SER A 25 -16.11 -6.18 -18.24
CA SER A 25 -15.64 -5.33 -17.14
C SER A 25 -16.77 -4.91 -16.20
N GLN A 26 -16.41 -4.57 -14.97
CA GLN A 26 -17.38 -4.17 -13.95
C GLN A 26 -18.15 -2.89 -14.29
N SER A 27 -17.60 -2.01 -15.15
CA SER A 27 -18.31 -0.82 -15.64
C SER A 27 -19.62 -1.13 -16.36
N LEU A 28 -19.78 -2.35 -16.88
CA LEU A 28 -21.05 -2.81 -17.48
C LEU A 28 -22.14 -3.15 -16.44
N GLN A 29 -21.83 -3.23 -15.16
CA GLN A 29 -22.84 -3.35 -14.08
C GLN A 29 -23.57 -2.03 -13.80
N ILE A 30 -23.07 -0.92 -14.33
CA ILE A 30 -23.68 0.39 -14.18
C ILE A 30 -25.07 0.43 -14.79
N LYS A 31 -26.03 0.99 -14.03
CA LYS A 31 -27.37 1.34 -14.53
C LYS A 31 -27.37 2.78 -15.05
N ASP A 32 -27.87 2.97 -16.25
CA ASP A 32 -28.04 4.31 -16.81
C ASP A 32 -29.37 4.92 -16.32
N ARG A 33 -29.45 6.25 -16.30
CA ARG A 33 -30.61 6.99 -15.84
C ARG A 33 -31.89 6.61 -16.60
N GLY A 34 -32.89 6.18 -15.86
CA GLY A 34 -34.19 5.75 -16.40
C GLY A 34 -34.19 4.32 -16.96
N SER A 35 -33.12 3.55 -16.78
CA SER A 35 -33.07 2.12 -17.13
C SER A 35 -33.17 1.27 -15.87
N SER A 36 -34.01 0.26 -15.88
CA SER A 36 -34.06 -0.78 -14.85
C SER A 36 -33.04 -1.88 -15.09
N LYS A 37 -32.40 -1.92 -16.28
CA LYS A 37 -31.41 -2.91 -16.68
C LYS A 37 -30.01 -2.32 -16.65
N THR A 38 -29.03 -3.13 -16.26
CA THR A 38 -27.61 -2.78 -16.39
C THR A 38 -27.17 -2.74 -17.85
N ARG A 39 -26.02 -2.14 -18.12
CA ARG A 39 -25.40 -2.15 -19.46
C ARG A 39 -25.10 -3.60 -19.90
N LEU A 40 -24.65 -4.44 -18.97
CA LEU A 40 -24.45 -5.87 -19.22
C LEU A 40 -25.72 -6.56 -19.68
N GLU A 41 -26.83 -6.41 -18.94
CA GLU A 41 -28.10 -7.04 -19.32
C GLU A 41 -28.59 -6.59 -20.69
N ARG A 42 -28.37 -5.33 -21.03
CA ARG A 42 -28.70 -4.79 -22.36
C ARG A 42 -27.82 -5.37 -23.44
N ALA A 43 -26.48 -5.42 -23.24
CA ALA A 43 -25.56 -6.04 -24.18
C ALA A 43 -25.87 -7.53 -24.37
N LYS A 44 -26.01 -8.26 -23.25
CA LYS A 44 -26.29 -9.71 -23.25
C LYS A 44 -27.59 -10.05 -23.96
N SER A 45 -28.65 -9.27 -23.74
CA SER A 45 -29.93 -9.47 -24.41
C SER A 45 -29.81 -9.39 -25.94
N LYS A 46 -28.92 -8.55 -26.45
CA LYS A 46 -28.66 -8.42 -27.89
C LYS A 46 -27.67 -9.46 -28.42
N LEU A 47 -26.67 -9.84 -27.63
CA LEU A 47 -25.69 -10.87 -27.99
C LEU A 47 -26.30 -12.28 -28.01
N ILE A 48 -27.36 -12.55 -27.26
CA ILE A 48 -28.09 -13.83 -27.29
C ILE A 48 -29.15 -13.85 -28.42
N GLU A 49 -29.57 -12.70 -28.96
CA GLU A 49 -30.52 -12.61 -30.06
C GLU A 49 -29.92 -13.14 -31.36
N ALA A 50 -30.21 -14.42 -31.67
CA ALA A 50 -29.58 -15.16 -32.77
C ALA A 50 -29.80 -14.55 -34.16
N SER A 51 -30.92 -13.86 -34.42
CA SER A 51 -31.37 -13.45 -35.78
C SER A 51 -30.38 -12.56 -36.56
N TRP A 52 -29.58 -11.73 -35.93
CA TRP A 52 -28.58 -10.89 -36.60
C TRP A 52 -27.24 -11.62 -36.73
N MET A 53 -26.86 -12.45 -35.76
CA MET A 53 -25.67 -13.28 -35.83
C MET A 53 -25.74 -14.33 -36.91
N ASP A 54 -26.89 -15.02 -37.05
CA ASP A 54 -27.10 -15.99 -38.10
C ASP A 54 -26.89 -15.36 -39.50
N ARG A 55 -27.40 -14.15 -39.68
CA ARG A 55 -27.21 -13.41 -40.95
C ARG A 55 -25.73 -13.04 -41.21
N LEU A 56 -24.96 -12.74 -40.17
CA LEU A 56 -23.52 -12.53 -40.35
C LEU A 56 -22.81 -13.86 -40.60
N GLY A 57 -23.21 -14.93 -39.93
CA GLY A 57 -22.67 -16.29 -40.08
C GLY A 57 -22.90 -16.89 -41.47
N GLU A 58 -23.93 -16.42 -42.22
CA GLU A 58 -24.13 -16.80 -43.63
C GLU A 58 -22.98 -16.33 -44.54
N GLN A 59 -22.20 -15.35 -44.12
CA GLN A 59 -21.16 -14.73 -44.95
C GLN A 59 -19.76 -14.81 -44.39
N PHE A 60 -19.63 -14.80 -43.04
CA PHE A 60 -18.38 -14.76 -42.34
C PHE A 60 -18.23 -15.95 -41.39
N ASP A 61 -17.00 -16.42 -41.20
CA ASP A 61 -16.66 -17.32 -40.12
C ASP A 61 -16.58 -16.53 -38.79
N LEU A 62 -17.63 -16.63 -37.96
CA LEU A 62 -17.76 -15.84 -36.74
C LEU A 62 -16.90 -16.40 -35.62
N ARG A 63 -16.08 -15.53 -35.01
CA ARG A 63 -15.27 -15.84 -33.83
C ARG A 63 -15.72 -14.97 -32.67
N LYS A 64 -15.99 -15.59 -31.53
CA LYS A 64 -16.55 -14.95 -30.36
C LYS A 64 -15.52 -14.89 -29.25
N TYR A 65 -15.34 -13.69 -28.68
CA TYR A 65 -14.42 -13.44 -27.58
C TYR A 65 -15.09 -12.57 -26.53
N VAL A 66 -14.66 -12.79 -25.28
CA VAL A 66 -14.96 -11.94 -24.15
C VAL A 66 -13.63 -11.37 -23.66
N PHE A 67 -13.60 -10.10 -23.28
CA PHE A 67 -12.42 -9.47 -22.72
C PHE A 67 -12.74 -8.65 -21.47
N GLY A 68 -11.75 -8.46 -20.65
CA GLY A 68 -11.70 -7.60 -19.50
C GLY A 68 -10.23 -7.40 -19.18
N SER A 69 -9.73 -7.89 -18.07
CA SER A 69 -8.28 -7.98 -17.80
C SER A 69 -7.57 -9.05 -18.67
N ARG A 70 -8.32 -9.97 -19.25
CA ARG A 70 -7.85 -11.03 -20.17
C ARG A 70 -8.85 -11.22 -21.31
N ILE A 71 -8.35 -11.79 -22.42
CA ILE A 71 -9.20 -12.17 -23.55
C ILE A 71 -9.41 -13.68 -23.55
N GLU A 72 -10.67 -14.12 -23.70
CA GLU A 72 -11.08 -15.52 -23.70
C GLU A 72 -11.93 -15.81 -24.93
N SER A 73 -11.69 -16.97 -25.58
CA SER A 73 -12.54 -17.45 -26.65
C SER A 73 -13.75 -18.18 -26.08
N VAL A 74 -14.95 -17.88 -26.57
CA VAL A 74 -16.19 -18.41 -26.08
C VAL A 74 -17.03 -19.01 -27.22
N ASP A 75 -17.83 -20.04 -26.92
CA ASP A 75 -18.75 -20.63 -27.88
C ASP A 75 -20.04 -19.80 -27.99
N ASP A 76 -20.46 -19.21 -26.88
CA ASP A 76 -21.63 -18.32 -26.80
C ASP A 76 -21.39 -17.22 -25.74
N PHE A 77 -22.32 -16.26 -25.67
CA PHE A 77 -22.28 -15.15 -24.71
C PHE A 77 -23.16 -15.37 -23.48
N GLU A 78 -23.63 -16.60 -23.22
CA GLU A 78 -24.35 -16.91 -21.97
C GLU A 78 -23.48 -16.77 -20.76
N ILE A 79 -22.18 -17.06 -20.90
CA ILE A 79 -21.17 -16.95 -19.85
C ILE A 79 -20.78 -15.48 -19.56
N LEU A 80 -21.21 -14.52 -20.38
CA LEU A 80 -20.84 -13.12 -20.17
C LEU A 80 -21.36 -12.65 -18.80
N ASN A 81 -20.42 -12.31 -17.93
CA ASN A 81 -20.65 -11.70 -16.63
C ASN A 81 -19.79 -10.44 -16.53
N ALA A 82 -20.14 -9.47 -15.75
CA ALA A 82 -19.32 -8.26 -15.56
C ALA A 82 -18.49 -8.38 -14.27
N GLU A 83 -17.68 -9.42 -14.19
CA GLU A 83 -16.83 -9.71 -13.02
C GLU A 83 -15.35 -9.33 -13.24
N GLN A 84 -14.97 -9.06 -14.48
CA GLN A 84 -13.60 -8.65 -14.80
C GLN A 84 -13.35 -7.22 -14.26
N ARG A 85 -12.23 -7.07 -13.54
CA ARG A 85 -11.91 -5.86 -12.77
C ARG A 85 -11.17 -4.78 -13.57
N GLY A 86 -10.93 -5.00 -14.83
CA GLY A 86 -10.32 -4.06 -15.75
C GLY A 86 -10.83 -4.27 -17.17
N SER A 87 -10.83 -3.22 -17.97
CA SER A 87 -11.15 -3.24 -19.40
C SER A 87 -9.87 -2.95 -20.17
N ASN A 88 -9.03 -4.00 -20.39
CA ASN A 88 -7.78 -3.90 -21.16
C ASN A 88 -8.08 -3.97 -22.65
N LEU A 89 -8.74 -2.94 -23.14
CA LEU A 89 -9.27 -2.86 -24.51
C LEU A 89 -8.14 -2.81 -25.54
N MET A 90 -7.10 -2.01 -25.29
CA MET A 90 -5.98 -1.86 -26.25
C MET A 90 -5.23 -3.20 -26.37
N GLN A 91 -4.96 -3.84 -25.25
CA GLN A 91 -4.32 -5.17 -25.23
C GLN A 91 -5.18 -6.21 -25.96
N ALA A 92 -6.50 -6.21 -25.75
CA ALA A 92 -7.41 -7.15 -26.42
C ALA A 92 -7.40 -6.95 -27.94
N LEU A 93 -7.43 -5.71 -28.42
CA LEU A 93 -7.36 -5.38 -29.85
C LEU A 93 -6.02 -5.80 -30.45
N GLN A 94 -4.91 -5.56 -29.76
CA GLN A 94 -3.59 -5.99 -30.19
C GLN A 94 -3.51 -7.51 -30.30
N MET A 95 -3.98 -8.24 -29.29
CA MET A 95 -4.00 -9.71 -29.30
C MET A 95 -4.85 -10.29 -30.43
N ILE A 96 -6.00 -9.70 -30.74
CA ILE A 96 -6.83 -10.09 -31.88
C ILE A 96 -6.05 -9.87 -33.18
N THR A 97 -5.43 -8.71 -33.36
CA THR A 97 -4.65 -8.39 -34.55
C THR A 97 -3.50 -9.38 -34.76
N ASP A 98 -2.73 -9.67 -33.72
CA ASP A 98 -1.61 -10.62 -33.78
C ASP A 98 -2.10 -12.04 -34.07
N ARG A 99 -3.21 -12.48 -33.48
CA ARG A 99 -3.80 -13.80 -33.70
C ARG A 99 -4.28 -14.02 -35.15
N TYR A 100 -4.76 -12.95 -35.79
CA TYR A 100 -5.29 -12.99 -37.14
C TYR A 100 -4.37 -12.39 -38.22
N ARG A 101 -3.12 -12.10 -37.90
CA ARG A 101 -2.13 -11.44 -38.76
C ARG A 101 -2.01 -12.04 -40.17
N ASN A 102 -2.20 -13.38 -40.30
CA ASN A 102 -2.10 -14.11 -41.55
C ASN A 102 -3.45 -14.71 -41.99
N ARG A 103 -4.55 -14.19 -41.48
CA ARG A 103 -5.90 -14.65 -41.83
C ARG A 103 -6.77 -13.47 -42.23
N PRO A 104 -7.70 -13.67 -43.19
CA PRO A 104 -8.53 -12.57 -43.66
C PRO A 104 -9.56 -12.18 -42.61
N LEU A 105 -9.31 -11.10 -41.88
CA LEU A 105 -10.18 -10.55 -40.86
C LEU A 105 -10.96 -9.36 -41.44
N ALA A 106 -12.26 -9.54 -41.69
CA ALA A 106 -13.13 -8.55 -42.30
C ALA A 106 -13.51 -7.39 -41.36
N GLY A 107 -13.45 -7.61 -40.06
CA GLY A 107 -13.74 -6.59 -39.05
C GLY A 107 -13.95 -7.15 -37.68
N VAL A 108 -14.05 -6.25 -36.68
CA VAL A 108 -14.35 -6.54 -35.28
C VAL A 108 -15.62 -5.78 -34.89
N LEU A 109 -16.60 -6.49 -34.34
CA LEU A 109 -17.75 -5.90 -33.66
C LEU A 109 -17.49 -5.88 -32.17
N LEU A 110 -17.28 -4.70 -31.63
CA LEU A 110 -16.86 -4.47 -30.26
C LEU A 110 -18.03 -3.96 -29.42
N PHE A 111 -18.44 -4.74 -28.43
CA PHE A 111 -19.42 -4.35 -27.41
C PHE A 111 -18.68 -3.83 -26.18
N THR A 112 -18.70 -2.52 -25.93
CA THR A 112 -18.06 -1.88 -24.77
C THR A 112 -18.73 -0.55 -24.47
N ASP A 113 -18.60 -0.06 -23.24
CA ASP A 113 -18.96 1.32 -22.91
C ASP A 113 -17.80 2.32 -23.12
N GLY A 114 -16.63 1.83 -23.57
CA GLY A 114 -15.46 2.62 -23.89
C GLY A 114 -14.64 3.07 -22.69
N ASN A 115 -14.96 2.62 -21.46
CA ASN A 115 -14.19 2.92 -20.26
C ASN A 115 -12.98 1.97 -20.11
N ALA A 116 -12.03 2.08 -21.06
CA ALA A 116 -10.82 1.28 -21.05
C ALA A 116 -9.87 1.72 -19.95
N THR A 117 -9.30 0.74 -19.23
CA THR A 117 -8.30 0.97 -18.16
C THR A 117 -6.88 1.12 -18.71
N ASP A 118 -6.65 0.60 -19.94
CA ASP A 118 -5.37 0.62 -20.65
C ASP A 118 -5.37 1.61 -21.83
N TRP A 119 -6.23 2.65 -21.79
CA TRP A 119 -6.33 3.62 -22.89
C TRP A 119 -5.03 4.40 -23.09
N ASP A 120 -4.47 4.28 -24.29
CA ASP A 120 -3.31 5.05 -24.76
C ASP A 120 -3.71 5.88 -26.00
N PRO A 121 -3.67 7.22 -25.93
CA PRO A 121 -3.97 8.10 -27.07
C PRO A 121 -3.00 7.92 -28.25
N ASP A 122 -1.77 7.48 -27.98
CA ASP A 122 -0.70 7.29 -28.96
C ASP A 122 -0.66 5.87 -29.55
N PHE A 123 -1.63 5.02 -29.19
CA PHE A 123 -1.74 3.66 -29.72
C PHE A 123 -1.84 3.65 -31.25
N ASP A 124 -1.07 2.74 -31.89
CA ASP A 124 -1.05 2.61 -33.36
C ASP A 124 -2.21 1.76 -33.86
N PHE A 125 -3.21 2.42 -34.44
CA PHE A 125 -4.40 1.81 -35.05
C PHE A 125 -4.22 1.38 -36.50
N SER A 126 -3.05 1.62 -37.13
CA SER A 126 -2.86 1.45 -38.57
C SER A 126 -2.99 0.00 -39.05
N ASN A 127 -2.67 -0.96 -38.19
CA ASN A 127 -2.69 -2.39 -38.51
C ASN A 127 -3.98 -3.10 -38.09
N LEU A 128 -4.95 -2.36 -37.52
CA LEU A 128 -6.21 -2.94 -37.03
C LEU A 128 -7.23 -3.03 -38.18
N PRO A 129 -8.06 -4.09 -38.21
CA PRO A 129 -9.19 -4.16 -39.13
C PRO A 129 -10.25 -3.11 -38.76
N PRO A 130 -11.24 -2.87 -39.61
CA PRO A 130 -12.36 -1.99 -39.26
C PRO A 130 -13.03 -2.44 -37.95
N ILE A 131 -13.15 -1.53 -36.99
CA ILE A 131 -13.77 -1.81 -35.69
C ILE A 131 -15.11 -1.08 -35.61
N TYR A 132 -16.17 -1.87 -35.46
CA TYR A 132 -17.54 -1.42 -35.31
C TYR A 132 -17.90 -1.46 -33.83
N VAL A 133 -18.07 -0.30 -33.20
CA VAL A 133 -18.28 -0.23 -31.73
C VAL A 133 -19.78 -0.14 -31.43
N VAL A 134 -20.26 -1.02 -30.58
CA VAL A 134 -21.63 -1.03 -30.08
C VAL A 134 -21.63 -0.65 -28.60
N SER A 135 -22.22 0.51 -28.29
CA SER A 135 -22.35 0.94 -26.90
C SER A 135 -23.65 0.43 -26.29
N PRO A 136 -23.59 -0.35 -25.19
CA PRO A 136 -24.77 -0.70 -24.42
C PRO A 136 -25.23 0.43 -23.49
N GLY A 137 -24.39 1.45 -23.27
CA GLY A 137 -24.65 2.56 -22.35
C GLY A 137 -25.50 3.68 -22.97
N MET A 138 -26.12 4.49 -22.09
CA MET A 138 -26.81 5.73 -22.41
C MET A 138 -25.95 6.93 -21.97
N SER A 139 -26.25 8.12 -22.53
CA SER A 139 -25.43 9.32 -22.28
C SER A 139 -25.51 9.91 -20.87
N ALA A 140 -26.51 9.53 -20.06
CA ALA A 140 -26.70 10.07 -18.71
C ALA A 140 -26.64 8.95 -17.66
N PRO A 141 -25.66 8.96 -16.74
CA PRO A 141 -25.63 8.02 -15.62
C PRO A 141 -26.78 8.30 -14.64
N ALA A 142 -27.16 7.29 -13.85
CA ALA A 142 -27.99 7.46 -12.69
C ALA A 142 -27.25 8.26 -11.60
N ALA A 143 -27.97 8.66 -10.53
CA ALA A 143 -27.32 9.25 -9.36
C ALA A 143 -26.37 8.21 -8.72
N ASP A 144 -25.23 8.69 -8.17
CA ASP A 144 -24.19 7.79 -7.65
C ASP A 144 -23.37 8.43 -6.54
N ILE A 145 -22.97 7.63 -5.56
CA ILE A 145 -22.05 7.99 -4.48
C ILE A 145 -20.87 7.04 -4.53
N GLY A 146 -19.72 7.48 -5.01
CA GLY A 146 -18.54 6.62 -5.14
C GLY A 146 -17.39 7.01 -4.21
N LEU A 147 -16.83 6.05 -3.47
CA LEU A 147 -15.56 6.16 -2.79
C LEU A 147 -14.42 5.87 -3.79
N THR A 148 -13.54 6.84 -3.99
CA THR A 148 -12.44 6.75 -4.96
C THR A 148 -11.17 6.19 -4.37
N GLU A 149 -10.83 6.61 -3.13
CA GLU A 149 -9.59 6.23 -2.48
C GLU A 149 -9.79 6.11 -0.96
N VAL A 150 -9.12 5.15 -0.35
CA VAL A 150 -9.02 5.03 1.10
C VAL A 150 -7.56 4.84 1.47
N ALA A 151 -7.08 5.71 2.35
CA ALA A 151 -5.73 5.65 2.89
C ALA A 151 -5.77 5.55 4.40
N SER A 152 -4.95 4.68 4.96
CA SER A 152 -4.70 4.64 6.40
C SER A 152 -3.37 5.32 6.71
N SER A 153 -3.37 6.28 7.60
CA SER A 153 -2.15 6.83 8.17
C SER A 153 -1.99 6.32 9.58
N GLN A 154 -0.94 5.55 9.78
CA GLN A 154 -0.50 5.14 11.11
C GLN A 154 0.67 6.03 11.50
N THR A 155 0.57 6.66 12.64
CA THR A 155 1.76 7.17 13.30
C THR A 155 2.18 6.09 14.31
N ASN A 156 3.43 5.64 14.24
CA ASN A 156 4.02 4.72 15.23
C ASN A 156 4.07 5.34 16.63
N PHE A 157 3.58 6.58 16.78
CA PHE A 157 3.65 7.36 18.00
C PHE A 157 2.36 7.21 18.79
N GLU A 158 2.52 7.08 20.09
CA GLU A 158 1.49 6.76 21.03
C GLU A 158 0.25 7.64 20.91
N SER A 159 -0.89 6.99 21.06
CA SER A 159 -2.23 7.58 21.09
C SER A 159 -2.61 8.50 19.92
N ALA A 160 -1.80 8.59 18.88
CA ALA A 160 -2.36 9.05 17.64
C ALA A 160 -3.30 7.94 17.14
N PRO A 161 -4.59 8.19 17.08
CA PRO A 161 -5.50 7.23 16.49
C PRO A 161 -5.04 6.94 15.07
N VAL A 162 -5.18 5.72 14.61
CA VAL A 162 -5.07 5.42 13.19
C VAL A 162 -6.09 6.32 12.50
N THR A 163 -5.62 7.13 11.60
CA THR A 163 -6.51 7.97 10.79
C THR A 163 -6.77 7.26 9.48
N ILE A 164 -8.04 6.90 9.26
CA ILE A 164 -8.49 6.39 7.97
C ILE A 164 -9.15 7.54 7.24
N THR A 165 -8.59 7.91 6.10
CA THR A 165 -9.13 8.96 5.23
C THR A 165 -9.73 8.32 4.00
N ALA A 166 -11.02 8.54 3.76
CA ALA A 166 -11.71 8.12 2.56
C ALA A 166 -12.05 9.36 1.72
N THR A 167 -11.77 9.31 0.43
CA THR A 167 -12.21 10.33 -0.53
C THR A 167 -13.24 9.75 -1.47
N GLY A 168 -14.18 10.57 -1.91
CA GLY A 168 -15.23 10.14 -2.81
C GLY A 168 -15.76 11.29 -3.66
N ILE A 169 -16.58 10.94 -4.66
CA ILE A 169 -17.26 11.87 -5.56
C ILE A 169 -18.72 11.47 -5.65
N THR A 170 -19.61 12.47 -5.80
CA THR A 170 -21.05 12.24 -5.98
C THR A 170 -21.55 12.81 -7.31
N HIS A 171 -22.56 12.14 -7.85
CA HIS A 171 -23.32 12.60 -9.01
C HIS A 171 -24.82 12.58 -8.68
N GLY A 172 -25.53 13.71 -8.89
CA GLY A 172 -26.97 13.80 -8.61
C GLY A 172 -27.36 13.94 -7.14
N TYR A 173 -26.43 14.25 -6.25
CA TYR A 173 -26.66 14.38 -4.79
C TYR A 173 -26.45 15.81 -4.25
N LYS A 174 -26.42 16.81 -5.11
CA LYS A 174 -26.25 18.22 -4.71
C LYS A 174 -27.22 18.66 -3.61
N GLY A 175 -26.67 19.18 -2.52
CA GLY A 175 -27.45 19.69 -1.38
C GLY A 175 -28.04 18.61 -0.45
N LYS A 176 -27.79 17.34 -0.73
CA LYS A 176 -28.16 16.23 0.14
C LYS A 176 -27.11 16.01 1.24
N SER A 177 -27.46 15.20 2.23
CA SER A 177 -26.55 14.79 3.30
C SER A 177 -26.20 13.33 3.14
N LEU A 178 -24.92 12.98 3.34
CA LEU A 178 -24.43 11.61 3.32
C LEU A 178 -24.09 11.14 4.72
N THR A 179 -24.24 9.86 4.94
CA THR A 179 -23.79 9.15 6.14
C THR A 179 -22.67 8.20 5.75
N ALA A 180 -21.51 8.38 6.39
CA ALA A 180 -20.39 7.47 6.25
C ALA A 180 -20.24 6.65 7.54
N ARG A 181 -20.06 5.34 7.40
CA ARG A 181 -19.89 4.40 8.51
C ARG A 181 -18.57 3.70 8.40
N LEU A 182 -17.91 3.53 9.52
CA LEU A 182 -16.73 2.69 9.67
C LEU A 182 -17.14 1.41 10.40
N LEU A 183 -16.91 0.29 9.78
CA LEU A 183 -17.26 -1.04 10.28
C LEU A 183 -15.97 -1.85 10.56
N ASP A 184 -16.03 -2.78 11.51
CA ASP A 184 -14.99 -3.77 11.72
C ASP A 184 -15.13 -4.97 10.75
N TYR A 185 -14.27 -5.98 10.91
CA TYR A 185 -14.31 -7.22 10.12
C TYR A 185 -15.63 -7.99 10.27
N ASN A 186 -16.33 -7.84 11.39
CA ASN A 186 -17.60 -8.51 11.67
C ASN A 186 -18.83 -7.65 11.31
N ASP A 187 -18.63 -6.57 10.52
CA ASP A 187 -19.66 -5.58 10.16
C ASP A 187 -20.28 -4.83 11.35
N ASN A 188 -19.60 -4.80 12.52
CA ASN A 188 -20.04 -3.96 13.64
C ASN A 188 -19.69 -2.50 13.36
N GLU A 189 -20.63 -1.60 13.59
CA GLU A 189 -20.43 -0.17 13.42
C GLU A 189 -19.55 0.39 14.54
N LEU A 190 -18.38 0.94 14.19
CA LEU A 190 -17.44 1.57 15.11
C LEU A 190 -17.66 3.08 15.21
N GLN A 191 -17.88 3.73 14.07
CA GLN A 191 -18.08 5.18 13.98
C GLN A 191 -19.01 5.54 12.83
N THR A 192 -19.82 6.58 13.05
CA THR A 192 -20.68 7.15 12.01
C THR A 192 -20.46 8.65 11.92
N LEU A 193 -20.28 9.16 10.69
CA LEU A 193 -20.07 10.56 10.38
C LEU A 193 -21.10 11.02 9.34
N SER A 194 -21.65 12.23 9.54
CA SER A 194 -22.56 12.86 8.58
C SER A 194 -21.87 14.00 7.85
N ILE A 195 -22.00 14.01 6.52
CA ILE A 195 -21.48 15.05 5.64
C ILE A 195 -22.67 15.81 5.08
N LYS A 196 -22.72 17.12 5.29
CA LYS A 196 -23.82 18.02 4.86
C LYS A 196 -23.39 18.83 3.64
N ASP A 197 -24.37 19.31 2.91
CA ASP A 197 -24.19 20.26 1.79
C ASP A 197 -23.23 19.75 0.71
N ILE A 198 -23.43 18.52 0.26
CA ILE A 198 -22.63 17.89 -0.79
C ILE A 198 -22.72 18.68 -2.10
N LYS A 199 -21.60 18.82 -2.77
CA LYS A 199 -21.49 19.40 -4.11
C LYS A 199 -21.21 18.29 -5.10
N ASP A 200 -22.03 18.19 -6.15
CA ASP A 200 -21.80 17.22 -7.21
C ASP A 200 -20.46 17.47 -7.93
N GLU A 201 -19.86 16.39 -8.42
CA GLU A 201 -18.60 16.37 -9.16
C GLU A 201 -17.41 17.01 -8.41
N THR A 202 -17.57 17.24 -7.11
CA THR A 202 -16.51 17.79 -6.26
C THR A 202 -16.09 16.72 -5.27
N PRO A 203 -14.78 16.41 -5.15
CA PRO A 203 -14.31 15.43 -4.17
C PRO A 203 -14.66 15.84 -2.73
N PHE A 204 -15.17 14.89 -1.97
CA PHE A 204 -15.34 15.03 -0.52
C PHE A 204 -14.33 14.11 0.20
N ALA A 205 -13.97 14.48 1.42
CA ALA A 205 -13.08 13.67 2.26
C ALA A 205 -13.70 13.41 3.63
N ILE A 206 -13.57 12.18 4.09
CA ILE A 206 -14.04 11.69 5.38
C ILE A 206 -12.81 11.23 6.18
N ARG A 207 -12.75 11.57 7.47
CA ARG A 207 -11.67 11.13 8.34
C ARG A 207 -12.25 10.44 9.57
N PHE A 208 -11.93 9.15 9.69
CA PHE A 208 -12.18 8.38 10.90
C PHE A 208 -10.90 8.30 11.73
N GLN A 209 -11.05 8.33 13.04
CA GLN A 209 -9.95 8.18 13.98
C GLN A 209 -10.30 7.05 14.94
N LEU A 210 -9.53 5.98 14.92
CA LEU A 210 -9.76 4.82 15.79
C LEU A 210 -8.46 4.35 16.41
N LYS A 211 -8.59 3.72 17.57
CA LYS A 211 -7.50 3.02 18.23
C LYS A 211 -7.82 1.53 18.15
N PRO A 212 -7.18 0.76 17.23
CA PRO A 212 -7.39 -0.69 17.18
C PRO A 212 -7.03 -1.33 18.52
N GLU A 213 -7.89 -2.22 19.02
CA GLU A 213 -7.67 -2.91 20.29
C GLU A 213 -6.78 -4.13 20.12
N GLU A 214 -6.82 -4.77 18.94
CA GLU A 214 -6.07 -5.99 18.66
C GLU A 214 -4.76 -5.70 17.94
N ARG A 215 -3.76 -6.56 18.24
CA ARG A 215 -2.49 -6.58 17.51
C ARG A 215 -2.64 -7.33 16.20
N GLY A 216 -1.73 -7.06 15.26
CA GLY A 216 -1.69 -7.73 13.96
C GLY A 216 -2.50 -7.00 12.90
N ILE A 217 -3.01 -7.77 11.97
CA ILE A 217 -3.73 -7.26 10.81
C ILE A 217 -5.19 -7.00 11.16
N ASN A 218 -5.58 -5.73 11.15
CA ASN A 218 -6.96 -5.30 11.37
C ASN A 218 -7.58 -4.86 10.04
N VAL A 219 -8.79 -5.29 9.79
CA VAL A 219 -9.53 -4.97 8.57
C VAL A 219 -10.71 -4.09 8.93
N TYR A 220 -10.84 -2.97 8.23
CA TYR A 220 -11.96 -2.04 8.39
C TYR A 220 -12.66 -1.82 7.05
N ARG A 221 -13.97 -1.68 7.09
CA ARG A 221 -14.80 -1.39 5.93
C ARG A 221 -15.45 -0.03 6.12
N ILE A 222 -15.35 0.82 5.11
CA ILE A 222 -16.01 2.12 5.06
C ILE A 222 -17.15 2.01 4.08
N THR A 223 -18.34 2.41 4.50
CA THR A 223 -19.52 2.51 3.65
C THR A 223 -20.04 3.93 3.63
N VAL A 224 -20.59 4.37 2.50
CA VAL A 224 -21.20 5.67 2.35
C VAL A 224 -22.56 5.54 1.66
N GLY A 225 -23.55 6.31 2.08
CA GLY A 225 -24.87 6.32 1.48
C GLY A 225 -25.65 7.59 1.82
N GLU A 226 -26.81 7.82 1.19
CA GLU A 226 -27.69 8.95 1.51
C GLU A 226 -28.27 8.83 2.93
N THR A 227 -28.25 9.92 3.69
CA THR A 227 -28.76 9.93 5.08
C THR A 227 -30.25 9.58 5.12
N GLY A 228 -30.59 8.50 5.85
CA GLY A 228 -31.97 8.06 6.03
C GLY A 228 -32.55 7.22 4.89
N VAL A 229 -31.74 6.84 3.90
CA VAL A 229 -32.10 5.93 2.81
C VAL A 229 -31.32 4.64 2.96
N GLU A 230 -32.02 3.52 3.07
CA GLU A 230 -31.41 2.18 3.16
C GLU A 230 -31.38 1.46 1.80
N ASP A 231 -32.28 1.83 0.89
CA ASP A 231 -32.38 1.22 -0.44
C ASP A 231 -31.51 1.97 -1.45
N LEU A 232 -30.37 1.36 -1.80
CA LEU A 232 -29.40 1.87 -2.78
C LEU A 232 -29.75 1.50 -4.22
N SER A 233 -30.86 0.78 -4.46
CA SER A 233 -31.23 0.28 -5.79
C SER A 233 -31.40 1.35 -6.88
N ALA A 234 -31.58 2.60 -6.47
CA ALA A 234 -31.69 3.77 -7.35
C ALA A 234 -30.32 4.33 -7.82
N GLU A 235 -29.23 3.88 -7.25
CA GLU A 235 -27.88 4.31 -7.62
C GLU A 235 -27.39 3.64 -8.93
N ALA A 236 -26.42 4.28 -9.56
CA ALA A 236 -25.81 3.75 -10.78
C ALA A 236 -25.10 2.43 -10.52
N THR A 237 -24.41 2.33 -9.38
CA THR A 237 -23.79 1.09 -8.89
C THR A 237 -23.64 1.14 -7.37
N GLU A 238 -23.68 -0.04 -6.74
CA GLU A 238 -23.41 -0.19 -5.30
C GLU A 238 -21.95 -0.59 -5.03
N LEU A 239 -21.18 -0.94 -6.07
CA LEU A 239 -19.83 -1.48 -5.94
C LEU A 239 -18.81 -0.46 -5.43
N ASN A 240 -19.05 0.82 -5.65
CA ASN A 240 -18.16 1.91 -5.25
C ASN A 240 -18.56 2.60 -3.93
N ASN A 241 -19.70 2.20 -3.32
CA ASN A 241 -20.19 2.76 -2.05
C ASN A 241 -19.41 2.25 -0.83
N ALA A 242 -18.63 1.21 -0.99
CA ALA A 242 -17.83 0.60 0.07
C ALA A 242 -16.38 0.45 -0.33
N ARG A 243 -15.48 0.65 0.63
CA ARG A 243 -14.06 0.38 0.50
C ARG A 243 -13.53 -0.27 1.76
N THR A 244 -12.63 -1.22 1.58
CA THR A 244 -11.95 -1.91 2.67
C THR A 244 -10.53 -1.39 2.80
N VAL A 245 -10.01 -1.34 4.03
CA VAL A 245 -8.64 -0.95 4.33
C VAL A 245 -8.05 -1.89 5.37
N VAL A 246 -6.79 -2.23 5.19
CA VAL A 246 -5.99 -3.00 6.14
C VAL A 246 -5.13 -2.06 6.97
N VAL A 247 -5.11 -2.30 8.26
CA VAL A 247 -4.28 -1.60 9.24
C VAL A 247 -3.41 -2.64 9.94
N ASP A 248 -2.11 -2.59 9.70
CA ASP A 248 -1.14 -3.50 10.32
C ASP A 248 -0.60 -2.90 11.64
N ARG A 249 -0.91 -3.55 12.75
CA ARG A 249 -0.35 -3.28 14.08
C ARG A 249 0.51 -4.43 14.62
N GLY A 250 1.08 -5.20 13.74
CA GLY A 250 1.92 -6.35 14.06
C GLY A 250 3.35 -6.02 14.51
N ARG A 251 3.68 -4.74 14.76
CA ARG A 251 5.03 -4.34 15.16
C ARG A 251 5.18 -4.40 16.68
N GLY A 252 6.20 -5.10 17.18
CA GLY A 252 6.54 -5.22 18.60
C GLY A 252 6.45 -6.68 19.09
N PRO A 253 6.82 -6.97 20.39
CA PRO A 253 7.48 -6.01 21.27
C PRO A 253 8.90 -5.67 20.83
N PHE A 254 9.24 -4.37 20.89
CA PHE A 254 10.61 -3.91 20.67
C PHE A 254 11.35 -3.88 21.99
N ARG A 255 12.59 -4.35 22.02
CA ARG A 255 13.40 -4.41 23.23
C ARG A 255 14.40 -3.26 23.29
N VAL A 256 14.30 -2.42 24.31
CA VAL A 256 15.18 -1.28 24.55
C VAL A 256 16.08 -1.56 25.73
N LEU A 257 17.39 -1.54 25.52
CA LEU A 257 18.39 -1.66 26.58
C LEU A 257 18.72 -0.26 27.13
N TYR A 258 18.41 -0.04 28.38
CA TYR A 258 18.77 1.18 29.10
C TYR A 258 19.98 0.95 29.99
N VAL A 259 21.06 1.70 29.77
CA VAL A 259 22.31 1.59 30.51
C VAL A 259 22.55 2.88 31.27
N SER A 260 22.66 2.80 32.59
CA SER A 260 22.85 3.98 33.42
C SER A 260 24.04 3.86 34.39
N GLY A 261 24.75 4.99 34.53
CA GLY A 261 25.88 5.12 35.47
C GLY A 261 25.48 5.14 36.95
N ARG A 262 24.22 5.39 37.24
CA ARG A 262 23.64 5.40 38.58
C ARG A 262 22.13 5.30 38.55
N PRO A 263 21.48 4.83 39.67
CA PRO A 263 20.03 4.93 39.79
C PRO A 263 19.57 6.39 39.75
N ASN A 264 18.62 6.71 38.85
CA ASN A 264 18.15 8.07 38.65
C ASN A 264 16.62 8.14 38.41
N TRP A 265 16.11 9.38 38.32
CA TRP A 265 14.69 9.63 38.13
C TRP A 265 14.25 9.41 36.69
N GLU A 266 15.15 9.60 35.72
CA GLU A 266 14.88 9.39 34.30
C GLU A 266 14.47 7.94 34.04
N TYR A 267 15.24 6.96 34.54
CA TYR A 267 14.89 5.55 34.47
C TYR A 267 13.55 5.23 35.13
N LYS A 268 13.34 5.78 36.34
CA LYS A 268 12.09 5.55 37.08
C LYS A 268 10.86 6.02 36.27
N PHE A 269 10.92 7.21 35.70
CA PHE A 269 9.79 7.75 34.93
C PHE A 269 9.65 7.08 33.57
N LEU A 270 10.75 6.74 32.91
CA LEU A 270 10.73 5.97 31.67
C LEU A 270 10.12 4.57 31.90
N ARG A 271 10.58 3.85 32.92
CA ARG A 271 10.01 2.54 33.29
C ARG A 271 8.52 2.64 33.60
N ARG A 272 8.10 3.66 34.33
CA ARG A 272 6.68 3.89 34.62
C ARG A 272 5.90 4.23 33.34
N ALA A 273 6.50 4.98 32.42
CA ALA A 273 5.88 5.33 31.15
C ALA A 273 5.62 4.09 30.29
N LEU A 274 6.52 3.12 30.30
CA LEU A 274 6.46 1.89 29.50
C LEU A 274 5.80 0.71 30.19
N SER A 275 5.52 0.78 31.51
CA SER A 275 4.96 -0.36 32.28
C SER A 275 3.60 -0.88 31.77
N GLY A 276 2.86 -0.11 31.00
CA GLY A 276 1.60 -0.51 30.34
C GLY A 276 1.71 -0.52 28.81
N ASP A 277 2.90 -0.34 28.26
CA ASP A 277 3.12 -0.37 26.83
C ASP A 277 3.43 -1.80 26.38
N HIS A 278 2.60 -2.31 25.49
CA HIS A 278 2.79 -3.66 24.97
C HIS A 278 3.69 -3.72 23.72
N GLU A 279 4.07 -2.56 23.17
CA GLU A 279 4.89 -2.48 21.96
C GLU A 279 6.38 -2.33 22.28
N VAL A 280 6.73 -1.82 23.50
CA VAL A 280 8.12 -1.56 23.89
C VAL A 280 8.40 -2.18 25.26
N GLU A 281 9.41 -3.05 25.31
CA GLU A 281 9.95 -3.65 26.53
C GLU A 281 11.24 -2.94 26.91
N LEU A 282 11.36 -2.51 28.17
CA LEU A 282 12.53 -1.84 28.68
C LEU A 282 13.33 -2.81 29.55
N VAL A 283 14.59 -3.05 29.19
CA VAL A 283 15.55 -3.81 29.96
C VAL A 283 16.58 -2.86 30.57
N GLY A 284 16.78 -2.89 31.84
CA GLY A 284 17.68 -1.98 32.58
C GLY A 284 18.99 -2.64 33.01
N LEU A 285 20.12 -1.99 32.72
CA LEU A 285 21.43 -2.28 33.25
C LEU A 285 21.92 -1.04 33.99
N ILE A 286 21.82 -1.05 35.34
CA ILE A 286 22.11 0.10 36.19
C ILE A 286 23.31 -0.17 37.05
N ARG A 287 24.32 0.70 36.97
CA ARG A 287 25.48 0.62 37.85
C ARG A 287 25.13 1.19 39.23
N LEU A 288 25.39 0.43 40.28
CA LEU A 288 25.21 0.87 41.65
C LEU A 288 26.48 1.48 42.24
N ALA A 289 27.66 0.98 41.86
CA ALA A 289 28.94 1.51 42.28
C ALA A 289 30.02 1.31 41.23
N LYS A 290 30.93 2.30 41.07
CA LYS A 290 32.08 2.24 40.16
C LYS A 290 33.12 1.19 40.59
N ARG A 291 33.36 1.09 41.90
CA ARG A 291 34.26 0.14 42.55
C ARG A 291 33.69 -0.16 43.93
N GLU A 292 33.67 -1.43 44.36
CA GLU A 292 33.34 -1.95 45.71
C GLU A 292 31.90 -1.92 46.22
N PRO A 293 31.62 -2.81 47.17
CA PRO A 293 32.05 -4.20 47.30
C PRO A 293 31.11 -5.12 46.53
N LYS A 294 31.58 -6.27 46.19
CA LYS A 294 31.01 -7.31 45.34
C LYS A 294 29.64 -7.84 45.72
N PHE A 295 28.61 -7.10 45.41
CA PHE A 295 27.25 -7.58 45.53
C PHE A 295 26.55 -7.51 44.16
N THR A 296 26.21 -8.67 43.59
CA THR A 296 25.35 -8.75 42.43
C THR A 296 23.91 -8.75 42.92
N PHE A 297 23.21 -7.64 42.81
CA PHE A 297 21.78 -7.56 43.07
C PHE A 297 21.03 -8.00 41.83
N ARG A 298 20.35 -9.14 41.92
CA ARG A 298 19.45 -9.63 40.86
C ARG A 298 18.03 -9.58 41.38
N ASP A 299 17.17 -8.94 40.63
CA ASP A 299 15.74 -8.99 40.83
C ASP A 299 15.11 -9.71 39.64
N HIS A 300 14.42 -10.82 39.90
CA HIS A 300 13.65 -11.58 38.93
C HIS A 300 12.18 -11.49 39.29
N ARG A 301 11.30 -11.35 38.35
CA ARG A 301 9.85 -11.47 38.57
C ARG A 301 9.53 -12.83 39.21
N GLY A 302 9.30 -12.84 40.52
CA GLY A 302 8.92 -14.04 41.26
C GLY A 302 9.88 -14.50 42.37
N ASP A 303 11.06 -13.87 42.54
CA ASP A 303 11.99 -14.24 43.63
C ASP A 303 11.65 -13.47 44.91
N SER A 304 11.18 -14.19 45.94
CA SER A 304 10.82 -13.66 47.24
C SER A 304 12.01 -13.56 48.22
N THR A 305 13.25 -13.82 47.75
CA THR A 305 14.44 -13.81 48.60
C THR A 305 15.15 -12.47 48.56
N ASN A 306 15.27 -11.85 49.73
CA ASN A 306 15.96 -10.60 49.94
C ASN A 306 17.47 -10.77 49.64
N SER A 307 17.90 -10.32 48.44
CA SER A 307 19.27 -10.45 47.93
C SER A 307 20.33 -9.71 48.75
N ILE A 308 19.91 -8.82 49.65
CA ILE A 308 20.80 -8.07 50.57
C ILE A 308 21.51 -8.96 51.56
N TYR A 309 20.96 -10.10 51.92
CA TYR A 309 21.53 -11.00 52.96
C TYR A 309 22.54 -12.03 52.44
N ARG A 310 22.69 -12.23 51.14
CA ARG A 310 23.63 -13.23 50.57
C ARG A 310 25.10 -12.82 50.57
N GLY A 311 25.42 -11.55 50.80
CA GLY A 311 26.79 -11.03 50.73
C GLY A 311 27.62 -11.13 52.01
N PHE A 312 27.05 -11.57 53.13
CA PHE A 312 27.76 -11.52 54.45
C PHE A 312 28.25 -12.87 54.95
N GLY A 313 28.29 -13.92 54.15
CA GLY A 313 28.52 -15.27 54.64
C GLY A 313 29.59 -16.14 54.00
N ASN A 314 30.43 -15.64 53.09
CA ASN A 314 31.48 -16.46 52.48
C ASN A 314 32.87 -16.04 52.90
N GLU A 315 33.46 -16.80 53.78
CA GLU A 315 34.86 -16.74 54.24
C GLU A 315 35.83 -17.55 53.33
N ASP A 316 35.55 -17.76 52.04
CA ASP A 316 36.47 -18.53 51.19
C ASP A 316 37.35 -17.63 50.30
N ASP A 317 38.65 -17.88 50.38
CA ASP A 317 39.83 -17.19 49.89
C ASP A 317 40.00 -16.97 48.37
N GLN A 318 38.96 -17.12 47.56
CA GLN A 318 39.00 -16.84 46.09
C GLN A 318 38.61 -15.41 45.70
N THR A 319 38.45 -14.55 46.68
CA THR A 319 37.84 -13.22 46.53
C THR A 319 38.80 -12.07 46.16
N ALA A 320 40.11 -12.29 46.08
CA ALA A 320 41.08 -11.22 45.85
C ALA A 320 41.12 -10.69 44.38
N GLU A 321 40.73 -11.50 43.41
CA GLU A 321 40.80 -11.11 42.00
C GLU A 321 39.56 -10.35 41.43
N GLN A 322 38.52 -10.20 42.22
CA GLN A 322 37.25 -9.60 41.76
C GLN A 322 37.01 -8.15 42.19
N TYR A 323 38.00 -7.43 42.73
CA TYR A 323 37.81 -6.09 43.33
C TYR A 323 37.70 -4.90 42.35
N ASP A 324 37.86 -5.11 41.05
CA ASP A 324 37.85 -4.04 40.04
C ASP A 324 36.59 -3.98 39.17
N GLU A 325 35.60 -4.88 39.37
CA GLU A 325 34.39 -4.89 38.56
C GLU A 325 33.29 -3.99 39.12
N PRO A 326 32.54 -3.26 38.28
CA PRO A 326 31.42 -2.43 38.74
C PRO A 326 30.27 -3.30 39.25
N VAL A 327 29.55 -2.82 40.29
CA VAL A 327 28.33 -3.48 40.77
C VAL A 327 27.18 -3.08 39.87
N LEU A 328 26.60 -4.05 39.18
CA LEU A 328 25.52 -3.85 38.23
C LEU A 328 24.20 -4.48 38.70
N MET A 329 23.10 -3.77 38.49
CA MET A 329 21.74 -4.23 38.70
C MET A 329 21.03 -4.43 37.35
N GLN A 330 20.50 -5.62 37.14
CA GLN A 330 19.72 -5.97 35.95
C GLN A 330 18.24 -5.93 36.30
N LEU A 331 17.43 -5.30 35.48
CA LEU A 331 16.00 -5.11 35.67
C LEU A 331 15.22 -5.51 34.43
N ASP A 332 14.10 -6.18 34.64
CA ASP A 332 13.14 -6.58 33.60
C ASP A 332 13.79 -7.43 32.46
N THR A 333 14.81 -8.25 32.80
CA THR A 333 15.44 -9.20 31.88
C THR A 333 14.51 -10.37 31.55
N ALA A 334 14.65 -10.97 30.36
CA ALA A 334 13.85 -12.13 29.95
C ALA A 334 14.22 -13.38 30.75
N ASP A 335 15.51 -13.59 31.04
CA ASP A 335 16.01 -14.69 31.81
C ASP A 335 17.19 -14.29 32.75
N ALA A 336 17.64 -15.19 33.57
CA ALA A 336 18.74 -14.97 34.51
C ALA A 336 20.13 -14.89 33.89
N ALA A 337 20.28 -15.31 32.64
CA ALA A 337 21.54 -15.28 31.88
C ALA A 337 21.73 -13.95 31.17
N GLU A 338 20.61 -13.27 30.85
CA GLU A 338 20.64 -11.99 30.17
C GLU A 338 21.37 -10.92 30.97
N LEU A 339 22.35 -10.27 30.38
CA LEU A 339 23.21 -9.24 30.96
C LEU A 339 23.99 -9.69 32.20
N ARG A 340 24.13 -11.01 32.41
CA ARG A 340 24.85 -11.56 33.60
C ARG A 340 26.28 -11.04 33.72
N ASP A 341 26.95 -10.91 32.56
CA ASP A 341 28.36 -10.50 32.47
C ASP A 341 28.49 -8.99 32.14
N GLY A 342 27.44 -8.21 32.48
CA GLY A 342 27.37 -6.76 32.25
C GLY A 342 26.88 -6.39 30.85
N PHE A 343 27.40 -5.30 30.29
CA PHE A 343 27.02 -4.87 28.94
C PHE A 343 27.46 -5.89 27.89
N PRO A 344 26.64 -6.16 26.86
CA PRO A 344 26.93 -7.15 25.82
C PRO A 344 28.32 -7.00 25.21
N LYS A 345 28.98 -8.15 24.99
CA LYS A 345 30.36 -8.20 24.48
C LYS A 345 30.45 -8.70 23.03
N ASN A 346 29.34 -9.20 22.47
CA ASN A 346 29.28 -9.71 21.11
C ASN A 346 28.01 -9.27 20.39
N GLU A 347 28.02 -9.41 19.04
CA GLU A 347 26.90 -9.04 18.19
C GLU A 347 25.64 -9.84 18.53
N GLU A 348 25.73 -11.16 18.77
CA GLU A 348 24.61 -12.05 19.05
C GLU A 348 23.77 -11.63 20.27
N THR A 349 24.41 -11.05 21.27
CA THR A 349 23.72 -10.57 22.47
C THR A 349 23.20 -9.16 22.32
N LEU A 350 23.96 -8.22 21.72
CA LEU A 350 23.54 -6.84 21.56
C LEU A 350 22.44 -6.70 20.50
N PHE A 351 22.52 -7.46 19.40
CA PHE A 351 21.60 -7.35 18.29
C PHE A 351 20.16 -7.87 18.59
N LYS A 352 19.98 -8.53 19.75
CA LYS A 352 18.64 -8.87 20.28
C LYS A 352 17.84 -7.64 20.73
N TYR A 353 18.50 -6.52 20.94
CA TYR A 353 17.84 -5.25 21.26
C TYR A 353 17.57 -4.45 19.99
N ASP A 354 16.54 -3.61 20.04
CA ASP A 354 16.15 -2.71 18.94
C ASP A 354 16.70 -1.30 19.14
N ALA A 355 16.93 -0.92 20.41
CA ALA A 355 17.56 0.36 20.74
C ALA A 355 18.38 0.28 22.04
N VAL A 356 19.33 1.20 22.17
CA VAL A 356 20.13 1.42 23.36
C VAL A 356 19.98 2.86 23.84
N VAL A 357 19.73 3.02 25.15
CA VAL A 357 19.70 4.33 25.82
C VAL A 357 20.87 4.38 26.78
N ILE A 358 21.71 5.40 26.66
CA ILE A 358 22.85 5.65 27.56
C ILE A 358 22.52 6.88 28.40
N ASP A 359 22.59 6.73 29.73
CA ASP A 359 22.21 7.78 30.64
C ASP A 359 23.24 7.93 31.78
N ASP A 360 23.78 9.13 31.92
CA ASP A 360 24.71 9.54 32.98
C ASP A 360 25.80 8.51 33.28
N LEU A 361 26.50 8.09 32.22
CA LEU A 361 27.52 7.05 32.24
C LEU A 361 28.73 7.48 31.43
N GLU A 362 29.93 7.37 31.98
CA GLU A 362 31.18 7.73 31.32
C GLU A 362 31.60 6.70 30.26
N ALA A 363 32.34 7.14 29.24
CA ALA A 363 32.81 6.30 28.14
C ALA A 363 33.79 5.19 28.58
N GLU A 364 34.48 5.35 29.73
CA GLU A 364 35.39 4.35 30.29
C GLU A 364 34.67 3.06 30.78
N PHE A 365 33.36 3.16 30.99
CA PHE A 365 32.54 1.97 31.32
C PHE A 365 32.58 0.92 30.22
N PHE A 366 32.62 1.37 28.97
CA PHE A 366 32.65 0.51 27.78
C PHE A 366 34.10 0.23 27.38
N THR A 367 34.41 -1.04 27.12
CA THR A 367 35.66 -1.41 26.45
C THR A 367 35.70 -0.86 25.02
N GLN A 368 36.88 -0.81 24.40
CA GLN A 368 36.99 -0.32 23.03
C GLN A 368 36.18 -1.20 22.04
N ASP A 369 36.16 -2.51 22.28
CA ASP A 369 35.39 -3.45 21.48
C ASP A 369 33.89 -3.22 21.63
N GLN A 370 33.40 -2.93 22.85
CA GLN A 370 31.99 -2.60 23.09
C GLN A 370 31.57 -1.27 22.45
N LYS A 371 32.45 -0.27 22.39
CA LYS A 371 32.19 0.99 21.66
C LYS A 371 32.07 0.74 20.14
N SER A 372 32.94 -0.09 19.59
CA SER A 372 32.89 -0.50 18.18
C SER A 372 31.66 -1.36 17.89
N LEU A 373 31.27 -2.23 18.83
CA LEU A 373 30.08 -3.05 18.74
C LEU A 373 28.79 -2.20 18.71
N LEU A 374 28.71 -1.16 19.56
CA LEU A 374 27.60 -0.20 19.51
C LEU A 374 27.54 0.56 18.19
N GLN A 375 28.70 0.91 17.60
CA GLN A 375 28.71 1.54 16.28
C GLN A 375 28.18 0.60 15.21
N GLN A 376 28.54 -0.68 15.24
CA GLN A 376 28.00 -1.68 14.32
C GLN A 376 26.50 -1.94 14.54
N PHE A 377 26.06 -1.94 15.81
CA PHE A 377 24.66 -2.04 16.19
C PHE A 377 23.81 -0.94 15.52
N VAL A 378 24.29 0.30 15.54
CA VAL A 378 23.57 1.39 14.87
C VAL A 378 23.75 1.33 13.36
N SER A 379 25.00 1.25 12.87
CA SER A 379 25.29 1.45 11.45
C SER A 379 24.88 0.28 10.55
N ARG A 380 24.99 -0.98 11.04
CA ARG A 380 24.72 -2.20 10.26
C ARG A 380 23.40 -2.87 10.60
N ARG A 381 23.15 -3.07 11.92
CA ARG A 381 21.92 -3.69 12.38
C ARG A 381 20.71 -2.75 12.22
N GLY A 382 20.96 -1.44 12.19
CA GLY A 382 19.89 -0.45 12.11
C GLY A 382 19.24 -0.12 13.44
N GLY A 383 19.90 -0.41 14.58
CA GLY A 383 19.41 -0.10 15.91
C GLY A 383 19.37 1.40 16.22
N GLY A 384 18.52 1.77 17.18
CA GLY A 384 18.44 3.15 17.68
C GLY A 384 19.42 3.42 18.83
N LEU A 385 20.04 4.59 18.87
CA LEU A 385 20.85 5.03 20.01
C LEU A 385 20.34 6.38 20.53
N LEU A 386 20.06 6.46 21.82
CA LEU A 386 19.75 7.72 22.52
C LEU A 386 20.74 7.93 23.64
N MET A 387 21.41 9.08 23.67
CA MET A 387 22.18 9.52 24.82
C MET A 387 21.45 10.64 25.55
N LEU A 388 21.30 10.49 26.85
CA LEU A 388 20.66 11.45 27.74
C LEU A 388 21.71 12.34 28.42
N GLY A 389 21.34 13.58 28.72
CA GLY A 389 22.14 14.51 29.46
C GLY A 389 22.37 14.09 30.90
N GLY A 390 23.53 14.41 31.42
CA GLY A 390 23.92 14.07 32.78
C GLY A 390 25.31 14.57 33.12
N GLN A 391 25.74 14.32 34.34
CA GLN A 391 27.07 14.79 34.78
C GLN A 391 28.21 13.98 34.15
N GLU A 392 27.96 12.73 33.79
CA GLU A 392 28.92 11.81 33.17
C GLU A 392 28.50 11.46 31.71
N SER A 393 27.80 12.37 31.04
CA SER A 393 27.37 12.22 29.64
C SER A 393 28.13 13.10 28.70
N PHE A 394 28.15 12.77 27.42
CA PHE A 394 28.73 13.57 26.33
C PHE A 394 30.22 13.92 26.55
N GLY A 395 30.63 15.18 26.37
CA GLY A 395 32.00 15.63 26.59
C GLY A 395 32.47 15.44 28.03
N GLN A 396 31.61 15.64 29.04
CA GLN A 396 31.91 15.41 30.44
C GLN A 396 32.11 13.92 30.77
N GLY A 397 31.50 13.02 29.97
CA GLY A 397 31.71 11.59 30.06
C GLY A 397 32.86 11.07 29.20
N ASN A 398 33.69 11.93 28.63
CA ASN A 398 34.85 11.56 27.79
C ASN A 398 34.45 10.73 26.55
N TYR A 399 33.32 11.05 25.89
CA TYR A 399 32.90 10.39 24.65
C TYR A 399 33.55 10.98 23.38
N ASP A 400 34.26 12.10 23.49
CA ASP A 400 35.04 12.66 22.40
C ASP A 400 36.06 11.63 21.87
N HIS A 401 36.28 11.62 20.57
CA HIS A 401 37.19 10.67 19.91
C HIS A 401 36.86 9.18 20.13
N THR A 402 35.63 8.86 20.57
CA THR A 402 35.17 7.46 20.68
C THR A 402 34.21 7.13 19.52
N ALA A 403 34.07 5.82 19.20
CA ALA A 403 33.10 5.36 18.22
C ALA A 403 31.66 5.77 18.56
N ILE A 404 31.32 5.89 19.87
CA ILE A 404 30.02 6.39 20.31
C ILE A 404 29.89 7.88 20.02
N GLY A 405 30.90 8.68 20.36
CA GLY A 405 30.91 10.12 20.08
C GLY A 405 30.81 10.44 18.57
N GLU A 406 31.43 9.58 17.72
CA GLU A 406 31.33 9.73 16.27
C GLU A 406 29.91 9.54 15.74
N MET A 407 29.08 8.70 16.37
CA MET A 407 27.68 8.48 15.94
C MET A 407 26.71 9.53 16.49
N LEU A 408 27.06 10.33 17.49
CA LEU A 408 26.16 11.34 18.03
C LEU A 408 25.94 12.48 17.03
N PRO A 409 24.75 13.13 17.03
CA PRO A 409 24.40 14.19 16.08
C PRO A 409 25.10 15.54 16.35
N ILE A 410 25.97 15.59 17.36
CA ILE A 410 26.64 16.79 17.85
C ILE A 410 28.16 16.60 17.90
N TYR A 411 28.90 17.70 17.81
CA TYR A 411 30.32 17.71 18.18
C TYR A 411 30.43 17.93 19.68
N LEU A 412 31.31 17.16 20.32
CA LEU A 412 31.52 17.19 21.76
C LEU A 412 32.65 18.17 22.10
N ASP A 413 32.41 19.00 23.10
CA ASP A 413 33.40 19.93 23.64
C ASP A 413 34.04 19.36 24.90
N HIS A 414 35.34 19.53 25.01
CA HIS A 414 36.08 19.17 26.21
C HIS A 414 35.96 20.24 27.31
N ASP A 415 35.66 21.50 26.93
CA ASP A 415 35.49 22.62 27.85
C ASP A 415 34.08 22.68 28.44
N GLY A 416 33.73 21.61 29.15
CA GLY A 416 32.50 21.56 29.93
C GLY A 416 32.65 22.41 31.22
N SER A 417 32.76 23.72 31.10
CA SER A 417 32.47 24.60 32.23
C SER A 417 30.96 24.50 32.51
N SER A 418 30.59 23.72 33.51
CA SER A 418 29.27 23.85 34.10
C SER A 418 29.19 25.24 34.73
N GLU A 419 28.72 26.21 33.94
CA GLU A 419 28.38 27.51 34.51
C GLU A 419 27.23 27.36 35.50
N PRO A 420 27.20 28.16 36.56
CA PRO A 420 26.24 27.99 37.63
C PRO A 420 24.81 28.26 37.14
N ALA A 421 23.95 27.27 37.34
CA ALA A 421 22.49 27.30 37.45
C ALA A 421 21.75 28.46 36.74
N GLU A 422 21.96 28.62 35.44
CA GLU A 422 21.02 29.36 34.63
C GLU A 422 19.74 28.54 34.46
N LYS A 423 18.62 29.25 34.35
CA LYS A 423 17.34 28.57 34.08
C LYS A 423 17.14 28.50 32.57
N PHE A 424 16.87 27.30 32.11
CA PHE A 424 16.68 26.99 30.70
C PHE A 424 15.21 26.68 30.39
N ARG A 425 14.64 27.30 29.37
CA ARG A 425 13.32 27.02 28.86
C ARG A 425 13.37 26.25 27.54
N LEU A 426 12.61 25.17 27.45
CA LEU A 426 12.51 24.39 26.25
C LEU A 426 11.69 25.12 25.19
N LYS A 427 12.18 25.10 23.95
CA LYS A 427 11.53 25.65 22.76
C LYS A 427 11.67 24.66 21.61
N LEU A 428 10.62 24.44 20.84
CA LEU A 428 10.70 23.64 19.64
C LEU A 428 11.20 24.48 18.46
N THR A 429 12.08 23.89 17.65
CA THR A 429 12.50 24.45 16.37
C THR A 429 11.39 24.29 15.33
N ARG A 430 11.56 24.86 14.13
CA ARG A 430 10.64 24.65 13.01
C ARG A 430 10.53 23.17 12.66
N GLU A 431 11.64 22.46 12.63
CA GLU A 431 11.77 21.04 12.38
C GLU A 431 11.07 20.21 13.47
N GLY A 432 11.24 20.61 14.75
CA GLY A 432 10.53 19.98 15.87
C GLY A 432 9.02 20.13 15.82
N TRP A 433 8.52 21.27 15.30
CA TRP A 433 7.09 21.47 15.09
C TRP A 433 6.50 20.54 14.01
N ILE A 434 7.30 20.12 13.05
CA ILE A 434 6.87 19.18 11.99
C ILE A 434 6.85 17.74 12.49
N GLN A 435 7.72 17.39 13.45
CA GLN A 435 7.87 16.03 13.98
C GLN A 435 6.77 15.69 15.00
N PRO A 436 5.86 14.75 14.71
CA PRO A 436 4.72 14.42 15.60
C PRO A 436 5.16 13.87 16.95
N TRP A 437 6.25 13.12 17.00
CA TRP A 437 6.74 12.46 18.22
C TRP A 437 7.35 13.41 19.26
N VAL A 438 7.78 14.58 18.84
CA VAL A 438 8.33 15.61 19.74
C VAL A 438 7.22 16.40 20.44
N ARG A 439 6.04 16.46 19.82
CA ARG A 439 4.87 17.16 20.36
C ARG A 439 4.02 16.24 21.21
N VAL A 440 3.58 16.74 22.36
CA VAL A 440 2.67 16.02 23.26
C VAL A 440 1.21 16.29 22.86
N ASN A 441 0.89 17.52 22.44
CA ASN A 441 -0.46 17.89 22.05
C ASN A 441 -0.65 17.95 20.53
N PRO A 442 -1.85 17.61 20.04
CA PRO A 442 -2.13 17.57 18.59
C PRO A 442 -2.23 18.97 17.95
N THR A 443 -2.59 20.00 18.73
CA THR A 443 -2.77 21.37 18.23
C THR A 443 -1.61 22.27 18.64
N GLU A 444 -1.21 23.18 17.75
CA GLU A 444 -0.12 24.13 17.98
C GLU A 444 -0.40 25.03 19.20
N SER A 445 -1.64 25.49 19.39
CA SER A 445 -2.02 26.36 20.50
C SER A 445 -1.91 25.65 21.85
N ALA A 446 -2.34 24.38 21.95
CA ALA A 446 -2.24 23.60 23.16
C ALA A 446 -0.77 23.27 23.49
N GLU A 447 0.04 22.97 22.47
CA GLU A 447 1.45 22.67 22.65
C GLU A 447 2.26 23.91 23.06
N LYS A 448 2.01 25.06 22.47
CA LYS A 448 2.60 26.35 22.92
C LYS A 448 2.25 26.66 24.37
N LYS A 449 0.99 26.45 24.78
CA LYS A 449 0.56 26.62 26.15
C LYS A 449 1.32 25.68 27.09
N ARG A 450 1.43 24.39 26.74
CA ARG A 450 2.18 23.39 27.50
C ARG A 450 3.66 23.79 27.68
N LEU A 451 4.34 24.19 26.60
CA LEU A 451 5.73 24.64 26.66
C LEU A 451 5.93 25.87 27.55
N THR A 452 4.95 26.77 27.59
CA THR A 452 4.99 27.96 28.46
C THR A 452 4.80 27.59 29.94
N GLU A 453 3.97 26.56 30.22
CA GLU A 453 3.69 26.07 31.57
C GLU A 453 4.75 25.06 32.10
N MET A 454 5.66 24.62 31.21
CA MET A 454 6.73 23.69 31.53
C MET A 454 7.73 24.32 32.50
N PRO A 455 8.27 23.54 33.50
CA PRO A 455 9.26 24.09 34.44
C PRO A 455 10.56 24.42 33.73
N ASP A 456 11.31 25.34 34.34
CA ASP A 456 12.68 25.63 33.91
C ASP A 456 13.62 24.48 34.28
N PHE A 457 14.50 24.10 33.34
CA PHE A 457 15.57 23.13 33.56
C PHE A 457 16.83 23.82 34.10
N GLN A 458 17.73 23.06 34.71
CA GLN A 458 18.96 23.60 35.33
C GLN A 458 20.22 22.87 34.88
N THR A 459 20.07 21.70 34.27
CA THR A 459 21.18 20.86 33.81
C THR A 459 21.13 20.71 32.31
N ILE A 460 22.15 21.18 31.61
CA ILE A 460 22.33 21.00 30.18
C ILE A 460 23.77 20.64 29.86
N ASN A 461 24.00 19.71 28.97
CA ASN A 461 25.30 19.45 28.39
C ASN A 461 25.48 20.35 27.15
N HIS A 462 26.56 21.10 27.10
CA HIS A 462 26.85 21.98 25.96
C HIS A 462 27.38 21.16 24.78
N ALA A 463 26.99 21.57 23.58
CA ALA A 463 27.54 21.10 22.34
C ALA A 463 28.06 22.27 21.52
N SER A 464 29.30 22.19 21.02
CA SER A 464 29.96 23.26 20.25
C SER A 464 29.22 23.52 18.93
N SER A 465 28.79 22.48 18.29
CA SER A 465 28.08 22.55 17.01
C SER A 465 27.35 21.26 16.68
N ILE A 466 26.49 21.34 15.69
CA ILE A 466 25.70 20.23 15.16
C ILE A 466 26.41 19.65 13.95
N LYS A 467 26.48 18.33 13.84
CA LYS A 467 27.10 17.65 12.70
C LYS A 467 26.32 17.85 11.41
N PRO A 468 27.00 17.90 10.25
CA PRO A 468 26.32 17.91 8.97
C PRO A 468 25.38 16.70 8.80
N GLY A 469 24.13 16.96 8.39
CA GLY A 469 23.11 15.93 8.28
C GLY A 469 22.29 15.66 9.55
N ALA A 470 22.68 16.24 10.69
CA ALA A 470 21.89 16.20 11.90
C ALA A 470 20.86 17.34 11.94
N THR A 471 19.74 17.09 12.63
CA THR A 471 18.63 18.03 12.76
C THR A 471 18.38 18.34 14.23
N VAL A 472 18.29 19.62 14.58
CA VAL A 472 17.89 20.07 15.92
C VAL A 472 16.37 20.20 15.96
N LEU A 473 15.75 19.45 16.87
CA LEU A 473 14.29 19.43 17.04
C LEU A 473 13.81 20.32 18.19
N ALA A 474 14.65 20.48 19.21
CA ALA A 474 14.38 21.39 20.31
C ALA A 474 15.65 22.12 20.75
N THR A 475 15.46 23.33 21.24
CA THR A 475 16.48 24.18 21.83
C THR A 475 16.08 24.57 23.25
N VAL A 476 17.04 25.00 24.05
CA VAL A 476 16.77 25.70 25.31
C VAL A 476 17.25 27.14 25.21
N VAL A 477 16.47 28.03 25.81
CA VAL A 477 16.74 29.47 25.83
C VAL A 477 17.04 29.89 27.26
N THR A 478 18.12 30.67 27.44
CA THR A 478 18.48 31.27 28.72
C THR A 478 17.78 32.61 28.93
N GLY A 479 17.82 33.17 30.14
CA GLY A 479 17.33 34.49 30.42
C GLY A 479 18.04 35.62 29.65
N ALA A 480 19.21 35.35 29.07
CA ALA A 480 19.98 36.25 28.22
C ALA A 480 19.70 36.13 26.72
N ASP A 481 18.61 35.41 26.33
CA ASP A 481 18.24 35.09 24.94
C ASP A 481 19.29 34.25 24.17
N SER A 482 20.23 33.62 24.86
CA SER A 482 21.13 32.63 24.23
C SER A 482 20.39 31.32 24.02
N GLU A 483 20.55 30.74 22.82
CA GLU A 483 19.85 29.53 22.41
C GLU A 483 20.85 28.38 22.21
N PHE A 484 20.59 27.22 22.85
CA PHE A 484 21.44 26.04 22.79
C PHE A 484 20.62 24.82 22.34
N PRO A 485 21.24 23.87 21.61
CA PRO A 485 20.58 22.61 21.26
C PRO A 485 20.12 21.84 22.51
N ALA A 486 18.92 21.29 22.48
CA ALA A 486 18.39 20.47 23.56
C ALA A 486 18.11 19.04 23.10
N LEU A 487 17.61 18.89 21.88
CA LEU A 487 17.35 17.60 21.23
C LEU A 487 17.83 17.66 19.80
N ALA A 488 18.80 16.84 19.46
CA ALA A 488 19.32 16.68 18.11
C ALA A 488 19.24 15.22 17.68
N VAL A 489 18.97 14.98 16.40
CA VAL A 489 18.82 13.64 15.81
C VAL A 489 19.52 13.54 14.48
N GLN A 490 19.97 12.32 14.11
CA GLN A 490 20.49 12.02 12.77
C GLN A 490 20.29 10.55 12.42
N CYS A 491 20.30 10.23 11.12
CA CYS A 491 20.50 8.87 10.63
C CYS A 491 22.01 8.57 10.62
N TYR A 492 22.38 7.35 11.04
CA TYR A 492 23.77 6.88 11.03
C TYR A 492 23.83 5.45 10.50
N GLY A 493 24.35 5.29 9.28
CA GLY A 493 24.25 4.00 8.58
C GLY A 493 22.80 3.60 8.35
N ALA A 494 22.45 2.38 8.74
CA ALA A 494 21.08 1.86 8.66
C ALA A 494 20.20 2.27 9.86
N GLY A 495 20.78 2.84 10.92
CA GLY A 495 20.06 3.21 12.14
C GLY A 495 19.98 4.72 12.36
N LYS A 496 19.59 5.08 13.57
CA LYS A 496 19.42 6.48 13.96
C LYS A 496 19.99 6.76 15.35
N THR A 497 20.46 8.00 15.55
CA THR A 497 20.99 8.45 16.83
C THR A 497 20.31 9.74 17.28
N ALA A 498 20.18 9.87 18.59
CA ALA A 498 19.64 11.07 19.23
C ALA A 498 20.50 11.49 20.41
N ALA A 499 20.63 12.81 20.61
CA ALA A 499 21.22 13.42 21.76
C ALA A 499 20.18 14.32 22.44
N LEU A 500 19.78 13.97 23.65
CA LEU A 500 18.93 14.78 24.52
C LEU A 500 19.81 15.42 25.58
N LEU A 501 20.14 16.68 25.42
CA LEU A 501 21.17 17.37 26.20
C LEU A 501 20.70 17.88 27.57
N ILE A 502 19.42 17.77 27.89
CA ILE A 502 18.85 18.12 29.19
C ILE A 502 19.07 16.97 30.17
N GLY A 503 19.70 17.25 31.30
CA GLY A 503 20.05 16.24 32.32
C GLY A 503 19.09 16.15 33.52
N ASP A 504 18.05 16.98 33.56
CA ASP A 504 17.08 17.03 34.66
C ASP A 504 15.62 17.05 34.16
N LEU A 505 15.31 16.21 33.16
CA LEU A 505 14.00 16.12 32.55
C LEU A 505 12.92 15.68 33.57
N TRP A 506 13.31 14.94 34.61
CA TRP A 506 12.46 14.52 35.71
C TRP A 506 11.74 15.69 36.43
N ARG A 507 12.28 16.92 36.35
CA ARG A 507 11.65 18.13 36.91
C ARG A 507 10.30 18.40 36.27
N TRP A 508 10.15 18.10 35.00
CA TRP A 508 8.90 18.23 34.30
C TRP A 508 7.77 17.46 35.02
N GLN A 509 8.02 16.21 35.43
CA GLN A 509 7.00 15.42 36.14
C GLN A 509 6.71 15.94 37.55
N LEU A 510 7.76 16.35 38.29
CA LEU A 510 7.63 16.71 39.70
C LEU A 510 7.12 18.14 39.93
N GLN A 511 7.36 19.05 39.01
CA GLN A 511 7.02 20.46 39.19
C GLN A 511 5.77 20.90 38.42
N THR A 512 5.28 20.10 37.46
CA THR A 512 4.04 20.35 36.76
C THR A 512 2.85 20.01 37.66
N LYS A 513 1.96 20.97 37.87
CA LYS A 513 0.75 20.82 38.71
C LYS A 513 -0.34 19.96 38.06
N SER A 514 -0.13 19.57 36.81
CA SER A 514 -1.09 18.80 36.01
C SER A 514 -0.86 17.31 36.16
N GLU A 515 -1.94 16.54 36.37
CA GLU A 515 -1.93 15.07 36.29
C GLU A 515 -1.83 14.56 34.84
N SER A 516 -1.46 15.41 33.90
CA SER A 516 -1.56 15.20 32.46
C SER A 516 -0.75 14.03 31.89
N GLY A 517 0.22 13.49 32.65
CA GLY A 517 1.07 12.40 32.15
C GLY A 517 1.94 12.78 30.93
N ASP A 518 2.17 14.08 30.73
CA ASP A 518 2.87 14.63 29.55
C ASP A 518 4.28 14.07 29.38
N LEU A 519 5.06 13.99 30.47
CA LEU A 519 6.39 13.38 30.43
C LEU A 519 6.34 11.90 30.05
N GLN A 520 5.36 11.16 30.58
CA GLN A 520 5.20 9.75 30.26
C GLN A 520 4.85 9.57 28.77
N LYS A 521 3.98 10.43 28.24
CA LYS A 521 3.64 10.43 26.82
C LYS A 521 4.85 10.79 25.95
N SER A 522 5.63 11.81 26.33
CA SER A 522 6.86 12.19 25.63
C SER A 522 7.87 11.03 25.61
N TRP A 523 8.06 10.32 26.72
CA TRP A 523 8.94 9.15 26.78
C TRP A 523 8.49 8.03 25.87
N ARG A 524 7.19 7.68 25.88
CA ARG A 524 6.66 6.63 25.01
C ARG A 524 6.83 7.00 23.52
N GLN A 525 6.57 8.26 23.16
CA GLN A 525 6.78 8.75 21.80
C GLN A 525 8.26 8.69 21.39
N THR A 526 9.16 9.10 22.27
CA THR A 526 10.61 9.05 22.03
C THR A 526 11.10 7.62 21.83
N MET A 527 10.69 6.69 22.67
CA MET A 527 11.08 5.27 22.55
C MET A 527 10.53 4.65 21.27
N ARG A 528 9.28 4.92 20.94
CA ARG A 528 8.68 4.43 19.68
C ARG A 528 9.36 5.02 18.44
N TRP A 529 9.73 6.28 18.49
CA TRP A 529 10.53 6.89 17.43
C TRP A 529 11.89 6.19 17.32
N LEU A 530 12.52 5.94 18.43
CA LEU A 530 13.85 5.32 18.48
C LEU A 530 13.86 3.91 17.85
N VAL A 531 12.79 3.14 18.04
CA VAL A 531 12.63 1.77 17.50
C VAL A 531 11.85 1.73 16.18
N SER A 532 11.35 2.87 15.68
CA SER A 532 10.67 2.90 14.38
C SER A 532 11.68 2.65 13.26
N GLU A 533 11.29 1.87 12.25
CA GLU A 533 12.14 1.56 11.08
C GLU A 533 13.39 0.69 11.41
N VAL A 534 13.46 0.14 12.60
CA VAL A 534 14.54 -0.81 12.94
C VAL A 534 14.33 -2.10 12.16
N SER A 535 15.37 -2.54 11.44
CA SER A 535 15.33 -3.75 10.62
C SER A 535 15.02 -4.98 11.48
N ARG A 536 14.23 -5.91 10.93
CA ARG A 536 13.89 -7.19 11.55
C ARG A 536 14.57 -8.35 10.83
N ARG A 537 14.60 -9.52 11.47
CA ARG A 537 15.15 -10.73 10.85
C ARG A 537 14.29 -11.22 9.70
N VAL A 538 12.96 -11.08 9.80
CA VAL A 538 12.00 -11.38 8.74
C VAL A 538 11.14 -10.16 8.48
N GLU A 539 11.16 -9.66 7.26
CA GLU A 539 10.31 -8.56 6.78
C GLU A 539 9.47 -9.04 5.62
N VAL A 540 8.18 -8.75 5.63
CA VAL A 540 7.24 -9.09 4.56
C VAL A 540 6.67 -7.81 4.01
N GLU A 541 6.94 -7.54 2.75
CA GLU A 541 6.39 -6.41 2.01
C GLU A 541 5.43 -6.92 0.95
N VAL A 542 4.24 -6.34 0.90
CA VAL A 542 3.24 -6.65 -0.12
C VAL A 542 3.04 -5.41 -0.96
N LYS A 543 3.33 -5.51 -2.25
CA LYS A 543 3.22 -4.43 -3.24
C LYS A 543 2.04 -4.71 -4.17
N PRO A 544 0.87 -4.11 -3.94
CA PRO A 544 -0.25 -4.23 -4.87
C PRO A 544 0.10 -3.57 -6.21
N GLN A 545 -0.27 -4.21 -7.33
CA GLN A 545 -0.20 -3.60 -8.65
C GLN A 545 -1.39 -2.67 -8.89
N ASP A 546 -1.33 -1.85 -9.95
CA ASP A 546 -2.36 -0.84 -10.28
C ASP A 546 -3.72 -1.42 -10.74
N ASP A 547 -3.90 -2.73 -10.58
CA ASP A 547 -5.14 -3.46 -10.90
C ASP A 547 -6.14 -3.55 -9.73
N GLY A 548 -6.05 -2.65 -8.76
CA GLY A 548 -6.89 -2.65 -7.56
C GLY A 548 -6.45 -3.67 -6.51
N GLY A 549 -5.18 -4.09 -6.54
CA GLY A 549 -4.62 -5.07 -5.61
C GLY A 549 -5.04 -6.52 -5.94
N GLN A 550 -5.47 -6.77 -7.16
CA GLN A 550 -5.73 -8.13 -7.62
C GLN A 550 -4.43 -8.91 -7.80
N SER A 551 -3.44 -8.29 -8.44
CA SER A 551 -2.09 -8.84 -8.54
C SER A 551 -1.21 -8.16 -7.49
N VAL A 552 -0.49 -8.96 -6.72
CA VAL A 552 0.44 -8.47 -5.70
C VAL A 552 1.77 -9.17 -5.83
N ASP A 553 2.83 -8.40 -5.68
CA ASP A 553 4.17 -8.92 -5.51
C ASP A 553 4.50 -8.96 -4.03
N ILE A 554 4.82 -10.14 -3.53
CA ILE A 554 5.14 -10.37 -2.13
C ILE A 554 6.65 -10.58 -2.05
N GLN A 555 7.31 -9.72 -1.30
CA GLN A 555 8.75 -9.78 -1.04
C GLN A 555 8.99 -10.13 0.42
N VAL A 556 9.83 -11.12 0.66
CA VAL A 556 10.22 -11.55 2.00
C VAL A 556 11.73 -11.40 2.12
N GLN A 557 12.17 -10.50 2.99
CA GLN A 557 13.59 -10.28 3.30
C GLN A 557 13.94 -11.05 4.57
N ILE A 558 14.98 -11.86 4.52
CA ILE A 558 15.43 -12.69 5.63
C ILE A 558 16.88 -12.38 5.98
N ARG A 559 17.15 -12.28 7.28
CA ARG A 559 18.46 -12.02 7.86
C ARG A 559 18.80 -13.04 8.94
N ASP A 560 20.07 -13.36 9.04
CA ASP A 560 20.61 -14.20 10.12
C ASP A 560 20.58 -13.48 11.50
N GLU A 561 21.13 -14.08 12.53
CA GLU A 561 21.24 -13.49 13.87
C GLU A 561 22.12 -12.24 13.92
N LEU A 562 23.02 -12.09 12.97
CA LEU A 562 23.90 -10.94 12.81
C LEU A 562 23.35 -9.90 11.81
N PHE A 563 22.05 -10.03 11.45
CA PHE A 563 21.34 -9.16 10.49
C PHE A 563 21.97 -9.10 9.09
N ARG A 564 22.74 -10.14 8.70
CA ARG A 564 23.23 -10.30 7.34
C ARG A 564 22.17 -11.01 6.49
N PRO A 565 22.07 -10.72 5.19
CA PRO A 565 21.16 -11.43 4.30
C PRO A 565 21.38 -12.94 4.34
N LEU A 566 20.31 -13.72 4.37
CA LEU A 566 20.34 -15.17 4.46
C LEU A 566 19.70 -15.80 3.20
N ASP A 567 20.55 -16.32 2.29
CA ASP A 567 20.08 -16.87 1.01
C ASP A 567 19.58 -18.32 1.09
N ASN A 568 19.94 -19.06 2.16
CA ASN A 568 19.63 -20.48 2.30
C ASN A 568 18.48 -20.74 3.29
N ALA A 569 17.64 -19.76 3.57
CA ALA A 569 16.51 -19.91 4.47
C ALA A 569 15.40 -20.76 3.84
N HIS A 570 14.75 -21.59 4.66
CA HIS A 570 13.53 -22.28 4.28
C HIS A 570 12.33 -21.40 4.60
N VAL A 571 11.71 -20.83 3.56
CA VAL A 571 10.58 -19.91 3.69
C VAL A 571 9.31 -20.59 3.23
N SER A 572 8.33 -20.68 4.10
CA SER A 572 6.96 -21.06 3.76
C SER A 572 6.05 -19.84 3.80
N LEU A 573 5.38 -19.59 2.68
CA LEU A 573 4.45 -18.49 2.52
C LEU A 573 3.04 -19.03 2.33
N THR A 574 2.11 -18.55 3.15
CA THR A 574 0.70 -18.92 3.06
C THR A 574 -0.14 -17.66 2.93
N VAL A 575 -0.97 -17.60 1.90
CA VAL A 575 -1.98 -16.55 1.74
C VAL A 575 -3.32 -17.07 2.28
N VAL A 576 -3.93 -16.32 3.16
CA VAL A 576 -5.28 -16.56 3.68
C VAL A 576 -6.24 -15.65 2.93
N ALA A 577 -7.15 -16.25 2.19
CA ALA A 577 -8.17 -15.57 1.40
C ALA A 577 -9.32 -15.04 2.30
N PRO A 578 -10.21 -14.16 1.78
CA PRO A 578 -11.36 -13.65 2.55
C PRO A 578 -12.33 -14.74 3.04
N ASP A 579 -12.37 -15.90 2.39
CA ASP A 579 -13.13 -17.08 2.80
C ASP A 579 -12.39 -18.00 3.78
N GLU A 580 -11.33 -17.49 4.41
CA GLU A 580 -10.44 -18.20 5.34
C GLU A 580 -9.70 -19.41 4.72
N LYS A 581 -9.68 -19.52 3.40
CA LYS A 581 -8.95 -20.58 2.70
C LYS A 581 -7.47 -20.27 2.68
N GLU A 582 -6.65 -21.22 3.14
CA GLU A 582 -5.20 -21.12 3.08
C GLU A 582 -4.66 -21.60 1.73
N ILE A 583 -3.83 -20.79 1.11
CA ILE A 583 -3.21 -21.03 -0.19
C ILE A 583 -1.70 -20.96 -0.02
N PRO A 584 -0.99 -22.10 -0.06
CA PRO A 584 0.47 -22.09 0.01
C PRO A 584 1.04 -21.52 -1.29
N LEU A 585 2.08 -20.69 -1.17
CA LEU A 585 2.81 -20.12 -2.30
C LEU A 585 4.25 -20.60 -2.30
N THR A 586 4.76 -20.83 -3.49
CA THR A 586 6.18 -21.11 -3.71
C THR A 586 6.92 -19.80 -3.93
N LEU A 587 7.94 -19.55 -3.14
CA LEU A 587 8.83 -18.41 -3.27
C LEU A 587 10.01 -18.76 -4.16
N THR A 588 10.51 -17.79 -4.90
CA THR A 588 11.78 -17.85 -5.64
C THR A 588 12.76 -16.88 -5.01
N ALA A 589 14.02 -17.33 -4.81
CA ALA A 589 15.06 -16.42 -4.35
C ALA A 589 15.33 -15.37 -5.42
N SER A 590 15.45 -14.11 -5.01
CA SER A 590 15.79 -13.01 -5.90
C SER A 590 17.20 -13.18 -6.44
N SER A 591 17.40 -12.86 -7.71
CA SER A 591 18.73 -12.83 -8.32
C SER A 591 19.45 -11.49 -8.14
N GLU A 592 18.75 -10.48 -7.70
CA GLU A 592 19.24 -9.09 -7.59
C GLU A 592 19.67 -8.75 -6.16
N GLU A 593 18.93 -9.22 -5.17
CA GLU A 593 19.18 -8.91 -3.76
C GLU A 593 19.32 -10.18 -2.91
N ALA A 594 20.42 -10.25 -2.17
CA ALA A 594 20.70 -11.36 -1.26
C ALA A 594 19.70 -11.40 -0.09
N GLY A 595 19.27 -12.60 0.30
CA GLY A 595 18.30 -12.81 1.39
C GLY A 595 16.88 -12.42 1.05
N GLN A 596 16.58 -12.06 -0.20
CA GLN A 596 15.25 -11.69 -0.67
C GLN A 596 14.59 -12.85 -1.43
N TYR A 597 13.34 -13.09 -1.09
CA TYR A 597 12.49 -14.11 -1.70
C TYR A 597 11.24 -13.47 -2.23
N GLU A 598 10.81 -13.86 -3.42
CA GLU A 598 9.71 -13.22 -4.15
C GLU A 598 8.65 -14.23 -4.56
N ALA A 599 7.40 -13.79 -4.51
CA ALA A 599 6.26 -14.51 -5.07
C ALA A 599 5.24 -13.52 -5.60
N THR A 600 4.61 -13.86 -6.73
CA THR A 600 3.46 -13.10 -7.24
C THR A 600 2.18 -13.89 -6.96
N PHE A 601 1.17 -13.21 -6.47
CA PHE A 601 -0.14 -13.79 -6.20
C PHE A 601 -1.24 -13.02 -6.93
N VAL A 602 -2.23 -13.74 -7.46
CA VAL A 602 -3.40 -13.15 -8.11
C VAL A 602 -4.65 -13.49 -7.30
N ALA A 603 -5.27 -12.49 -6.74
CA ALA A 603 -6.49 -12.61 -5.93
C ALA A 603 -7.70 -13.01 -6.81
N LYS A 604 -8.40 -14.05 -6.42
CA LYS A 604 -9.60 -14.54 -7.13
C LYS A 604 -10.89 -13.90 -6.61
N GLN A 605 -10.91 -13.50 -5.35
CA GLN A 605 -12.06 -12.93 -4.67
C GLN A 605 -11.78 -11.50 -4.22
N GLU A 606 -12.83 -10.72 -4.02
CA GLU A 606 -12.73 -9.41 -3.38
C GLU A 606 -12.67 -9.55 -1.87
N GLY A 607 -11.92 -8.68 -1.23
CA GLY A 607 -11.81 -8.64 0.21
C GLY A 607 -10.39 -8.49 0.72
N ALA A 608 -10.24 -8.62 2.02
CA ALA A 608 -8.95 -8.54 2.69
C ALA A 608 -8.25 -9.90 2.65
N TYR A 609 -7.00 -9.87 2.24
CA TYR A 609 -6.09 -11.01 2.25
C TYR A 609 -5.04 -10.82 3.33
N ARG A 610 -4.66 -11.92 3.98
CA ARG A 610 -3.54 -11.97 4.92
C ARG A 610 -2.45 -12.87 4.36
N VAL A 611 -1.21 -12.50 4.53
CA VAL A 611 -0.05 -13.32 4.17
C VAL A 611 0.73 -13.64 5.42
N ARG A 612 1.03 -14.92 5.62
CA ARG A 612 1.85 -15.43 6.72
C ARG A 612 3.13 -16.01 6.15
N ALA A 613 4.25 -15.46 6.55
CA ALA A 613 5.56 -15.98 6.23
C ALA A 613 6.17 -16.65 7.48
N GLU A 614 6.57 -17.88 7.36
CA GLU A 614 7.34 -18.62 8.35
C GLU A 614 8.74 -18.87 7.78
N ALA A 615 9.75 -18.32 8.42
CA ALA A 615 11.14 -18.48 8.00
C ALA A 615 11.89 -19.38 8.98
N LYS A 616 12.61 -20.36 8.44
CA LYS A 616 13.50 -21.27 9.17
C LYS A 616 14.91 -21.17 8.59
N ASP A 617 15.90 -21.37 9.44
CA ASP A 617 17.30 -21.44 9.01
C ASP A 617 17.64 -22.76 8.31
N GLU A 618 18.88 -22.94 7.91
CA GLU A 618 19.38 -24.16 7.26
C GLU A 618 19.24 -25.42 8.15
N THR A 619 19.20 -25.25 9.47
CA THR A 619 19.04 -26.35 10.45
C THR A 619 17.59 -26.71 10.69
N GLY A 620 16.64 -25.90 10.21
CA GLY A 620 15.21 -26.03 10.42
C GLY A 620 14.71 -25.34 11.69
N GLU A 621 15.56 -24.55 12.36
CA GLU A 621 15.15 -23.73 13.50
C GLU A 621 14.34 -22.54 13.05
N LEU A 622 13.27 -22.22 13.77
CA LEU A 622 12.39 -21.10 13.46
C LEU A 622 13.09 -19.78 13.72
N ILE A 623 13.25 -18.97 12.66
CA ILE A 623 13.78 -17.61 12.76
C ILE A 623 12.71 -16.67 13.31
N GLU A 624 11.60 -16.53 12.60
CA GLU A 624 10.47 -15.68 12.97
C GLU A 624 9.24 -16.00 12.10
N ASN A 625 8.04 -15.72 12.64
CA ASN A 625 6.79 -15.71 11.90
C ASN A 625 6.33 -14.27 11.71
N ARG A 626 5.92 -13.95 10.47
CA ARG A 626 5.42 -12.61 10.13
C ARG A 626 4.12 -12.67 9.37
N GLU A 627 3.27 -11.70 9.66
CA GLU A 627 2.03 -11.49 8.94
C GLU A 627 2.02 -10.09 8.33
N SER A 628 1.43 -9.99 7.16
CA SER A 628 1.11 -8.74 6.45
C SER A 628 -0.25 -8.91 5.79
N GLY A 629 -0.81 -7.84 5.18
CA GLY A 629 -2.10 -7.95 4.53
C GLY A 629 -2.33 -6.86 3.49
N TRP A 630 -3.22 -7.15 2.56
CA TRP A 630 -3.66 -6.20 1.55
C TRP A 630 -5.16 -6.38 1.27
N VAL A 631 -5.72 -5.49 0.46
CA VAL A 631 -7.11 -5.58 0.01
C VAL A 631 -7.14 -5.71 -1.50
N ALA A 632 -7.84 -6.73 -1.99
CA ALA A 632 -8.23 -6.84 -3.38
C ALA A 632 -9.66 -6.28 -3.52
N GLN A 633 -9.80 -5.18 -4.25
CA GLN A 633 -11.08 -4.51 -4.44
C GLN A 633 -11.20 -3.96 -5.86
N PRO A 634 -12.42 -3.63 -6.33
CA PRO A 634 -12.60 -3.05 -7.65
C PRO A 634 -11.69 -1.84 -7.86
N SER A 635 -11.08 -1.76 -9.04
CA SER A 635 -10.26 -0.59 -9.39
C SER A 635 -11.13 0.66 -9.33
N ALA A 636 -10.71 1.64 -8.55
CA ALA A 636 -11.38 2.94 -8.54
C ALA A 636 -11.35 3.61 -9.93
N ALA A 637 -10.36 3.28 -10.76
CA ALA A 637 -10.21 3.83 -12.10
C ALA A 637 -11.35 3.40 -13.03
N GLU A 638 -11.82 2.15 -12.92
CA GLU A 638 -12.90 1.60 -13.76
C GLU A 638 -14.27 2.20 -13.44
N LEU A 639 -14.55 2.44 -12.16
CA LEU A 639 -15.80 3.04 -11.71
C LEU A 639 -15.74 4.57 -11.54
N LYS A 640 -14.60 5.18 -11.88
CA LYS A 640 -14.42 6.63 -11.81
C LYS A 640 -15.27 7.39 -12.83
N ARG A 641 -15.49 6.80 -14.01
CA ARG A 641 -16.30 7.35 -15.08
C ARG A 641 -17.59 6.56 -15.22
N LEU A 642 -18.67 7.11 -14.74
CA LEU A 642 -19.99 6.47 -14.82
C LEU A 642 -20.62 6.56 -16.22
N SER A 643 -20.30 7.61 -16.97
CA SER A 643 -20.78 7.78 -18.35
C SER A 643 -19.98 6.95 -19.33
N PRO A 644 -20.60 6.41 -20.39
CA PRO A 644 -19.86 5.78 -21.47
C PRO A 644 -18.86 6.75 -22.11
N ASN A 645 -17.68 6.24 -22.47
CA ASN A 645 -16.64 7.04 -23.09
C ASN A 645 -16.80 7.12 -24.61
N ILE A 646 -17.73 7.96 -25.03
CA ILE A 646 -18.09 8.14 -26.44
C ILE A 646 -16.88 8.63 -27.28
N GLU A 647 -15.98 9.40 -26.68
CA GLU A 647 -14.78 9.92 -27.33
C GLU A 647 -13.82 8.80 -27.73
N VAL A 648 -13.54 7.87 -26.82
CA VAL A 648 -12.72 6.69 -27.10
C VAL A 648 -13.36 5.82 -28.17
N MET A 649 -14.67 5.55 -28.08
CA MET A 649 -15.38 4.75 -29.06
C MET A 649 -15.32 5.37 -30.46
N ASN A 650 -15.54 6.68 -30.59
CA ASN A 650 -15.43 7.38 -31.83
C ASN A 650 -14.01 7.38 -32.39
N THR A 651 -13.01 7.54 -31.53
CA THR A 651 -11.60 7.55 -31.95
C THR A 651 -11.19 6.19 -32.52
N ILE A 652 -11.55 5.10 -31.87
CA ILE A 652 -11.26 3.73 -32.33
C ILE A 652 -11.93 3.50 -33.69
N SER A 653 -13.23 3.78 -33.79
CA SER A 653 -13.99 3.58 -35.03
C SER A 653 -13.43 4.42 -36.19
N ALA A 654 -13.17 5.72 -35.97
CA ALA A 654 -12.69 6.62 -36.99
C ALA A 654 -11.28 6.24 -37.50
N LYS A 655 -10.36 5.91 -36.57
CA LYS A 655 -8.98 5.54 -36.93
C LYS A 655 -8.88 4.19 -37.63
N THR A 656 -9.82 3.26 -37.41
CA THR A 656 -9.84 1.93 -38.03
C THR A 656 -10.76 1.83 -39.28
N GLY A 657 -11.48 2.89 -39.61
CA GLY A 657 -12.42 2.90 -40.73
C GLY A 657 -13.76 2.19 -40.45
N GLY A 658 -14.07 1.96 -39.17
CA GLY A 658 -15.37 1.45 -38.69
C GLY A 658 -16.37 2.57 -38.40
N GLU A 659 -17.39 2.26 -37.59
CA GLU A 659 -18.40 3.22 -37.13
C GLU A 659 -18.94 2.84 -35.76
N VAL A 660 -19.49 3.82 -35.03
CA VAL A 660 -20.21 3.56 -33.77
C VAL A 660 -21.68 3.25 -34.10
N ILE A 661 -22.16 2.11 -33.62
CA ILE A 661 -23.49 1.57 -33.93
C ILE A 661 -24.34 1.63 -32.66
N ALA A 662 -25.54 2.19 -32.76
CA ALA A 662 -26.51 2.10 -31.67
C ALA A 662 -26.98 0.66 -31.47
N LEU A 663 -27.14 0.22 -30.22
CA LEU A 663 -27.51 -1.14 -29.85
C LEU A 663 -28.76 -1.66 -30.61
N ASP A 664 -29.74 -0.76 -30.86
CA ASP A 664 -30.99 -1.14 -31.56
C ASP A 664 -30.81 -1.27 -33.08
N ARG A 665 -29.69 -0.80 -33.64
CA ARG A 665 -29.42 -0.82 -35.10
C ARG A 665 -28.54 -2.01 -35.52
N ILE A 666 -28.16 -2.90 -34.64
CA ILE A 666 -27.33 -4.08 -34.95
C ILE A 666 -27.95 -4.94 -36.06
N GLY A 667 -29.27 -5.14 -36.05
CA GLY A 667 -29.98 -5.89 -37.07
C GLY A 667 -29.90 -5.25 -38.46
N ALA A 668 -29.96 -3.92 -38.57
CA ALA A 668 -29.78 -3.20 -39.82
C ALA A 668 -28.30 -3.24 -40.28
N PHE A 669 -27.36 -3.12 -39.34
CA PHE A 669 -25.93 -3.21 -39.61
C PHE A 669 -25.56 -4.58 -40.22
N SER A 670 -26.05 -5.70 -39.64
CA SER A 670 -25.80 -7.04 -40.19
C SER A 670 -26.23 -7.20 -41.63
N THR A 671 -27.27 -6.46 -42.08
CA THR A 671 -27.74 -6.45 -43.48
C THR A 671 -26.88 -5.55 -44.37
N GLN A 672 -26.43 -4.40 -43.87
CA GLN A 672 -25.60 -3.46 -44.60
C GLN A 672 -24.16 -3.96 -44.78
N LEU A 673 -23.62 -4.73 -43.85
CA LEU A 673 -22.29 -5.28 -43.94
C LEU A 673 -22.09 -6.21 -45.13
N LYS A 674 -23.18 -6.83 -45.66
CA LYS A 674 -23.17 -7.64 -46.87
C LYS A 674 -22.59 -6.94 -48.09
N ASN A 675 -22.73 -5.64 -48.16
CA ASN A 675 -22.33 -4.83 -49.31
C ASN A 675 -20.98 -4.14 -49.12
N ARG A 676 -20.31 -4.34 -47.99
CA ARG A 676 -19.00 -3.74 -47.71
C ARG A 676 -17.87 -4.65 -48.21
N LYS A 677 -16.77 -4.02 -48.68
CA LYS A 677 -15.57 -4.75 -49.11
C LYS A 677 -14.97 -5.50 -47.95
N ALA A 678 -14.73 -6.81 -48.13
CA ALA A 678 -14.00 -7.69 -47.25
C ALA A 678 -12.65 -8.03 -47.90
N GLU A 679 -11.66 -8.50 -47.11
CA GLU A 679 -10.31 -8.77 -47.63
C GLU A 679 -10.27 -9.82 -48.74
N LEU A 680 -11.10 -10.87 -48.66
CA LEU A 680 -11.22 -11.87 -49.71
C LEU A 680 -12.53 -11.67 -50.45
N MET A 681 -12.41 -11.19 -51.68
CA MET A 681 -13.50 -11.08 -52.64
C MET A 681 -13.23 -11.96 -53.81
N THR A 682 -14.22 -12.74 -54.22
CA THR A 682 -14.16 -13.53 -55.46
C THR A 682 -14.93 -12.82 -56.54
N THR A 683 -14.27 -12.68 -57.69
CA THR A 683 -14.92 -12.16 -58.91
C THR A 683 -15.80 -13.26 -59.49
N ARG A 684 -17.11 -13.08 -59.45
CA ARG A 684 -18.02 -14.00 -60.13
C ARG A 684 -18.46 -13.42 -61.42
N THR A 685 -18.49 -14.30 -62.44
CA THR A 685 -18.95 -13.93 -63.78
C THR A 685 -20.33 -14.48 -64.02
N LYS A 686 -21.22 -13.70 -64.54
CA LYS A 686 -22.57 -14.13 -64.90
C LYS A 686 -22.77 -13.90 -66.41
N PRO A 687 -23.02 -14.98 -67.18
CA PRO A 687 -23.20 -14.85 -68.59
C PRO A 687 -24.53 -14.12 -68.91
N TRP A 688 -24.47 -13.14 -69.80
CA TRP A 688 -25.65 -12.36 -70.19
C TRP A 688 -26.67 -13.19 -70.94
N TRP A 689 -26.23 -14.21 -71.64
CA TRP A 689 -27.09 -15.07 -72.44
C TRP A 689 -28.17 -15.83 -71.58
N HIS A 690 -27.99 -16.03 -70.37
CA HIS A 690 -28.93 -16.73 -69.45
C HIS A 690 -29.98 -15.79 -68.82
N GLN A 691 -29.94 -14.47 -69.19
CA GLN A 691 -30.92 -13.52 -68.64
C GLN A 691 -32.17 -13.49 -69.52
N TRP A 692 -33.34 -13.57 -68.94
CA TRP A 692 -34.64 -13.63 -69.67
C TRP A 692 -34.86 -12.41 -70.59
N TYR A 693 -34.39 -11.21 -70.20
CA TYR A 693 -34.52 -9.98 -70.98
C TYR A 693 -33.64 -9.99 -72.23
N VAL A 694 -32.47 -10.67 -72.17
CA VAL A 694 -31.64 -10.87 -73.36
C VAL A 694 -32.32 -11.77 -74.41
N PHE A 695 -32.96 -12.86 -73.91
CA PHE A 695 -33.72 -13.77 -74.67
C PHE A 695 -34.94 -13.05 -75.32
N VAL A 696 -35.69 -12.26 -74.53
CA VAL A 696 -36.81 -11.46 -75.04
C VAL A 696 -36.34 -10.43 -76.08
N THR A 697 -35.20 -9.75 -75.88
CA THR A 697 -34.61 -8.82 -76.78
C THR A 697 -34.23 -9.50 -78.13
N ALA A 698 -33.59 -10.67 -78.04
CA ALA A 698 -33.23 -11.45 -79.23
C ALA A 698 -34.46 -11.86 -80.05
N ILE A 699 -35.52 -12.38 -79.38
CA ILE A 699 -36.78 -12.72 -80.04
C ILE A 699 -37.45 -11.48 -80.66
N SER A 700 -37.44 -10.33 -79.93
CA SER A 700 -38.02 -9.10 -80.43
C SER A 700 -37.30 -8.59 -81.66
N LEU A 701 -35.98 -8.71 -81.74
CA LEU A 701 -35.17 -8.36 -82.90
C LEU A 701 -35.47 -9.28 -84.09
N LEU A 702 -35.62 -10.60 -83.85
CA LEU A 702 -36.00 -11.54 -84.89
C LEU A 702 -37.41 -11.27 -85.42
N VAL A 703 -38.36 -10.99 -84.52
CA VAL A 703 -39.73 -10.59 -84.93
C VAL A 703 -39.72 -9.27 -85.71
N ALA A 704 -38.92 -8.31 -85.27
CA ALA A 704 -38.78 -7.01 -86.01
C ALA A 704 -38.12 -7.22 -87.37
N GLU A 705 -37.10 -8.05 -87.48
CA GLU A 705 -36.45 -8.39 -88.74
C GLU A 705 -37.43 -9.08 -89.66
N TRP A 706 -38.17 -10.09 -89.18
CA TRP A 706 -39.19 -10.76 -89.94
C TRP A 706 -40.31 -9.81 -90.38
N GLY A 707 -40.75 -8.93 -89.48
CA GLY A 707 -41.74 -7.89 -89.84
C GLY A 707 -41.26 -6.94 -90.91
N LEU A 708 -40.01 -6.48 -90.83
CA LEU A 708 -39.37 -5.60 -91.81
C LEU A 708 -39.18 -6.31 -93.15
N ARG A 709 -38.75 -7.56 -93.18
CA ARG A 709 -38.66 -8.38 -94.42
C ARG A 709 -40.02 -8.51 -95.10
N ARG A 710 -41.03 -8.86 -94.30
CA ARG A 710 -42.40 -9.00 -94.79
C ARG A 710 -42.98 -7.68 -95.33
N TRP A 711 -42.65 -6.53 -94.66
CA TRP A 711 -43.08 -5.22 -95.09
C TRP A 711 -42.41 -4.81 -96.40
N LYS A 712 -41.18 -5.19 -96.64
CA LYS A 712 -40.46 -4.94 -97.90
C LYS A 712 -40.78 -5.96 -98.99
N GLY A 713 -41.65 -6.95 -98.76
CA GLY A 713 -42.04 -7.94 -99.76
C GLY A 713 -40.96 -8.98 -100.09
N GLU A 714 -39.93 -9.11 -99.24
CA GLU A 714 -38.94 -10.18 -99.36
C GLU A 714 -39.42 -11.35 -98.52
N ALA A 715 -39.71 -12.51 -99.13
CA ALA A 715 -40.19 -13.71 -98.49
C ALA A 715 -39.06 -14.49 -97.77
#